data_98b386296a328cdb1764879a7c072ddf
#
_entry.id   98b386296a328cdb1764879a7c072ddf
#
_cell.length_a   1.000
_cell.length_b   1.000
_cell.length_c   1.000
_cell.angle_alpha   90.00
_cell.angle_beta   90.00
_cell.angle_gamma   90.00
#
_symmetry.space_group_name_H-M   'P 1'
#
loop_
_entity.id
_entity.type
_entity.pdbx_description
1 polymer ?
#
loop_
_entity_poly.entity_id
_entity_poly.type
_entity_poly.pdbx_seq_one_letter_code
_entity_poly.pdbx_strand_id
1 'polypeptide(L)'
;MTGRAAPDATAGTGATGSGAAPAWLGAVGLSVVIPVHDDGHRIGATLDAVREYFDARLGTGPGDWELLVAVDGSADETAAVVEAAAADEPRIRLVRSEHHRGRGAALRAGVLACAGERVLLTDAGLSTPLTELDRLERALGQESRESRESRENQENHESQEGRENRNGGEPAAAALGRTGNRLVRALGIPGIPGFRTDTCGFALFDGDRARAAFAASVLDGPAIDAEVLRWVRRQGWPVAEVPVRRTAQPAPGPKPRRAPGDRRRALAELFRLNAGGLAVAAVFLVLSGYVFHGLWADLDGRYLKDALQDQNQWEWFVGVATDNITHLRNPLFTTAQGMPDGVNLMANATMLGLTVPLIPVTLLFGETVTFALVLTLGMAASAWTWYWLIRRRFVHSRWAAAAGGALAAFAPPMVSHANGHPNFVVLFMIPLIIDRALRLCEGRRVVRDGVLLGLFATYQIFLGEEPLLIAALGMLVFSLAYLLVDRRRALEAARPLGLGLAVAAGVCVPLLAFPLYWQFFGPQSYHSVLHGDNAGNSPRALVEYAARSLFGDAETAGRLSLNTTEQNAFYGWPLLAFGVAVSVWMWRRTVVRALAITGAVALLLSLGPWVPVPRTDVVLPGPWRLMVKLPLFESVIEGRVAMVCAPVLGVLLALALDRIVRVRTRELRTLGLLGVAAALIPVLPLPLAVRERAPVPAFIASGAWKGYVKDGEALVPVPLPDPGQADALHWQVEADFGFRLAGGYFNGPWGPDRIGIYGATPRHLSNLLRDVRYGAQPPEITPQWREQARLDLEFWKAGAVVLPFQDRDAELRGMISELLGRQPEKVQDVWVWRVGPGQV
;
A
#
# COMPACT_ATOMS: atom_id res chain seq x y z
N MET A 1 -0.58 -36.24 25.25
CA MET A 1 0.39 -37.31 25.02
C MET A 1 0.65 -37.37 23.53
N THR A 2 1.80 -37.00 23.14
CA THR A 2 2.79 -37.51 22.19
C THR A 2 3.80 -36.41 21.98
N GLY A 3 4.95 -36.59 22.65
CA GLY A 3 6.13 -35.75 22.52
C GLY A 3 6.68 -35.85 21.09
N ARG A 4 6.91 -34.71 20.45
CA ARG A 4 7.82 -34.62 19.31
C ARG A 4 9.19 -34.29 19.85
N ALA A 5 10.05 -35.28 19.78
CA ALA A 5 11.49 -35.19 20.03
C ALA A 5 12.09 -34.10 19.10
N ALA A 6 13.05 -33.36 19.62
CA ALA A 6 13.94 -32.52 18.87
C ALA A 6 14.66 -33.37 17.79
N PRO A 7 14.90 -32.90 16.58
CA PRO A 7 15.73 -33.61 15.63
C PRO A 7 17.19 -33.56 16.12
N ASP A 8 17.81 -34.72 16.21
CA ASP A 8 19.23 -34.93 16.46
C ASP A 8 20.09 -34.01 15.56
N ALA A 9 20.91 -33.21 16.21
CA ALA A 9 21.91 -32.37 15.57
C ALA A 9 23.20 -33.20 15.28
N THR A 10 23.07 -34.28 14.50
CA THR A 10 24.19 -35.02 13.97
C THR A 10 24.01 -35.34 12.51
N ALA A 11 24.20 -34.29 11.66
CA ALA A 11 24.41 -34.46 10.25
C ALA A 11 25.44 -33.44 9.78
N GLY A 12 26.69 -33.83 9.70
CA GLY A 12 27.68 -33.37 8.75
C GLY A 12 28.31 -32.01 8.96
N THR A 13 29.04 -31.75 10.04
CA THR A 13 30.10 -30.74 10.04
C THR A 13 31.38 -31.38 9.51
N GLY A 14 31.58 -31.43 8.20
CA GLY A 14 32.89 -31.73 7.60
C GLY A 14 33.82 -30.52 7.71
N ALA A 15 34.15 -30.10 8.92
CA ALA A 15 35.24 -29.20 9.25
C ALA A 15 36.34 -30.02 9.93
N THR A 16 37.29 -30.50 9.13
CA THR A 16 38.49 -31.13 9.63
C THR A 16 39.52 -30.06 9.93
N GLY A 17 39.55 -29.62 11.16
CA GLY A 17 40.55 -28.72 11.71
C GLY A 17 40.14 -28.40 13.13
N SER A 18 41.00 -28.68 14.12
CA SER A 18 40.74 -28.51 15.56
C SER A 18 40.42 -27.04 15.84
N GLY A 19 39.14 -26.70 15.74
CA GLY A 19 38.64 -25.33 15.91
C GLY A 19 38.45 -24.90 17.39
N ALA A 20 38.96 -25.63 18.35
CA ALA A 20 39.02 -25.17 19.72
C ALA A 20 40.15 -24.11 19.86
N ALA A 21 39.81 -22.95 20.45
CA ALA A 21 40.84 -21.99 20.81
C ALA A 21 41.94 -22.66 21.64
N PRO A 22 43.21 -22.45 21.31
CA PRO A 22 44.29 -23.03 22.09
C PRO A 22 44.20 -22.56 23.55
N ALA A 23 44.47 -23.43 24.50
CA ALA A 23 44.32 -23.17 25.93
C ALA A 23 45.17 -22.00 26.48
N TRP A 24 46.07 -21.44 25.66
CA TRP A 24 46.91 -20.28 25.99
C TRP A 24 46.31 -18.92 25.53
N LEU A 25 45.24 -18.96 24.77
CA LEU A 25 44.48 -17.74 24.46
C LEU A 25 43.57 -17.42 25.67
N GLY A 26 44.05 -16.56 26.57
CA GLY A 26 43.20 -15.84 27.50
C GLY A 26 42.11 -15.03 26.79
N ALA A 27 41.46 -14.11 27.49
CA ALA A 27 40.47 -13.22 26.85
C ALA A 27 41.16 -12.41 25.72
N VAL A 28 40.75 -12.62 24.44
CA VAL A 28 41.26 -11.92 23.30
C VAL A 28 40.50 -10.61 23.15
N GLY A 29 41.19 -9.46 23.01
CA GLY A 29 40.53 -8.17 22.88
C GLY A 29 39.78 -7.99 21.57
N LEU A 30 40.37 -8.44 20.44
CA LEU A 30 39.78 -8.26 19.10
C LEU A 30 40.05 -9.51 18.21
N SER A 31 38.98 -10.08 17.66
CA SER A 31 39.09 -11.06 16.56
C SER A 31 38.81 -10.37 15.21
N VAL A 32 39.69 -10.61 14.24
CA VAL A 32 39.48 -10.18 12.85
C VAL A 32 39.09 -11.42 12.03
N VAL A 33 38.00 -11.36 11.29
CA VAL A 33 37.53 -12.48 10.46
C VAL A 33 37.49 -12.07 8.99
N ILE A 34 38.26 -12.83 8.16
CA ILE A 34 38.36 -12.61 6.73
C ILE A 34 37.86 -13.85 5.97
N PRO A 35 36.72 -13.79 5.26
CA PRO A 35 36.30 -14.86 4.37
C PRO A 35 37.07 -14.80 3.05
N VAL A 36 37.62 -15.94 2.58
CA VAL A 36 38.39 -16.02 1.35
C VAL A 36 38.00 -17.22 0.48
N HIS A 37 38.07 -17.04 -0.83
CA HIS A 37 37.90 -18.09 -1.83
C HIS A 37 38.68 -17.74 -3.07
N ASP A 38 39.68 -18.59 -3.42
CA ASP A 38 40.58 -18.43 -4.55
C ASP A 38 41.31 -17.05 -4.56
N ASP A 39 41.85 -16.68 -3.43
CA ASP A 39 42.50 -15.41 -3.15
C ASP A 39 44.03 -15.56 -2.90
N GLY A 40 44.64 -16.68 -3.29
CA GLY A 40 46.08 -17.01 -3.07
C GLY A 40 47.02 -15.90 -3.47
N HIS A 41 46.75 -15.26 -4.60
CA HIS A 41 47.56 -14.19 -5.18
C HIS A 41 47.67 -12.91 -4.33
N ARG A 42 46.77 -12.71 -3.35
CA ARG A 42 46.74 -11.45 -2.56
C ARG A 42 46.68 -11.67 -1.05
N ILE A 43 46.29 -12.87 -0.60
CA ILE A 43 46.03 -13.10 0.84
C ILE A 43 47.30 -12.88 1.67
N GLY A 44 48.51 -13.23 1.16
CA GLY A 44 49.76 -12.99 1.84
C GLY A 44 49.98 -11.53 2.21
N ALA A 45 49.86 -10.65 1.26
CA ALA A 45 49.98 -9.21 1.49
C ALA A 45 48.91 -8.66 2.46
N THR A 46 47.73 -9.27 2.45
CA THR A 46 46.65 -8.93 3.40
C THR A 46 47.00 -9.34 4.83
N LEU A 47 47.57 -10.53 5.03
CA LEU A 47 48.01 -11.02 6.32
C LEU A 47 49.09 -10.10 6.91
N ASP A 48 50.05 -9.71 6.10
CA ASP A 48 51.15 -8.80 6.50
C ASP A 48 50.58 -7.43 6.93
N ALA A 49 49.70 -6.86 6.10
CA ALA A 49 49.09 -5.55 6.38
C ALA A 49 48.23 -5.57 7.65
N VAL A 50 47.49 -6.66 7.90
CA VAL A 50 46.70 -6.83 9.12
C VAL A 50 47.60 -6.96 10.36
N ARG A 51 48.65 -7.76 10.27
CA ARG A 51 49.65 -7.94 11.34
C ARG A 51 50.34 -6.64 11.67
N GLU A 52 50.91 -5.95 10.69
CA GLU A 52 51.59 -4.66 10.88
C GLU A 52 50.66 -3.62 11.57
N TYR A 53 49.41 -3.52 11.11
CA TYR A 53 48.45 -2.56 11.65
C TYR A 53 48.10 -2.87 13.12
N PHE A 54 47.78 -4.12 13.44
CA PHE A 54 47.33 -4.48 14.79
C PHE A 54 48.49 -4.62 15.77
N ASP A 55 49.68 -5.02 15.36
CA ASP A 55 50.88 -5.02 16.20
C ASP A 55 51.23 -3.58 16.65
N ALA A 56 51.19 -2.65 15.71
CA ALA A 56 51.42 -1.23 16.02
C ALA A 56 50.34 -0.59 16.92
N ARG A 57 49.10 -1.08 16.84
CA ARG A 57 47.95 -0.48 17.51
C ARG A 57 47.61 -1.11 18.88
N LEU A 58 47.63 -2.43 18.96
CA LEU A 58 47.13 -3.20 20.09
C LEU A 58 48.23 -3.89 20.85
N GLY A 59 49.41 -4.12 20.21
CA GLY A 59 50.51 -4.84 20.76
C GLY A 59 50.74 -6.23 20.16
N THR A 60 51.78 -6.90 20.58
CA THR A 60 52.23 -8.20 20.07
C THR A 60 51.91 -9.36 21.01
N GLY A 61 51.16 -9.09 22.09
CA GLY A 61 50.76 -10.09 23.07
C GLY A 61 49.77 -11.12 22.53
N PRO A 62 49.81 -12.35 23.01
CA PRO A 62 48.93 -13.40 22.48
C PRO A 62 47.42 -13.18 22.75
N GLY A 63 47.07 -12.29 23.67
CA GLY A 63 45.67 -11.90 23.94
C GLY A 63 45.21 -10.61 23.33
N ASP A 64 46.12 -9.85 22.67
CA ASP A 64 45.78 -8.52 22.16
C ASP A 64 44.84 -8.61 20.98
N TRP A 65 45.13 -9.46 20.01
CA TRP A 65 44.31 -9.71 18.85
C TRP A 65 44.51 -11.12 18.24
N GLU A 66 43.53 -11.58 17.45
CA GLU A 66 43.64 -12.76 16.59
C GLU A 66 43.07 -12.52 15.21
N LEU A 67 43.56 -13.24 14.19
CA LEU A 67 43.07 -13.22 12.82
C LEU A 67 42.63 -14.60 12.39
N LEU A 68 41.36 -14.73 12.03
CA LEU A 68 40.78 -15.96 11.50
C LEU A 68 40.52 -15.77 10.01
N VAL A 69 41.25 -16.57 9.19
CA VAL A 69 41.04 -16.63 7.76
C VAL A 69 40.13 -17.81 7.44
N ALA A 70 38.91 -17.53 7.03
CA ALA A 70 37.93 -18.56 6.73
C ALA A 70 37.97 -18.90 5.22
N VAL A 71 38.65 -19.99 4.89
CA VAL A 71 38.87 -20.48 3.51
C VAL A 71 37.69 -21.38 3.11
N ASP A 72 36.97 -20.98 2.08
CA ASP A 72 35.71 -21.59 1.62
C ASP A 72 35.97 -22.47 0.37
N GLY A 73 36.60 -23.62 0.55
CA GLY A 73 36.81 -24.59 -0.52
C GLY A 73 37.63 -24.04 -1.69
N SER A 74 38.72 -23.28 -1.38
CA SER A 74 39.61 -22.76 -2.41
C SER A 74 40.35 -23.89 -3.12
N ALA A 75 40.44 -23.77 -4.47
CA ALA A 75 41.15 -24.73 -5.30
C ALA A 75 42.60 -24.32 -5.59
N ASP A 76 42.95 -23.07 -5.27
CA ASP A 76 44.28 -22.48 -5.43
C ASP A 76 45.16 -22.61 -4.18
N GLU A 77 46.27 -21.94 -4.15
CA GLU A 77 47.24 -21.91 -3.05
C GLU A 77 46.81 -21.14 -1.81
N THR A 78 45.56 -20.57 -1.81
CA THR A 78 45.05 -19.74 -0.68
C THR A 78 45.24 -20.41 0.68
N ALA A 79 44.86 -21.68 0.82
CA ALA A 79 44.97 -22.39 2.09
C ALA A 79 46.44 -22.60 2.51
N ALA A 80 47.31 -22.95 1.57
CA ALA A 80 48.75 -23.17 1.85
C ALA A 80 49.44 -21.89 2.32
N VAL A 81 49.11 -20.75 1.72
CA VAL A 81 49.67 -19.44 2.12
C VAL A 81 49.24 -19.08 3.55
N VAL A 82 47.97 -19.33 3.90
CA VAL A 82 47.47 -19.07 5.25
C VAL A 82 48.06 -20.05 6.27
N GLU A 83 48.25 -21.32 5.91
CA GLU A 83 48.87 -22.33 6.77
C GLU A 83 50.33 -21.98 7.09
N ALA A 84 51.10 -21.53 6.09
CA ALA A 84 52.45 -21.05 6.27
C ALA A 84 52.51 -19.83 7.22
N ALA A 85 51.65 -18.84 7.00
CA ALA A 85 51.59 -17.66 7.87
C ALA A 85 51.15 -18.02 9.32
N ALA A 86 50.25 -19.01 9.53
CA ALA A 86 49.81 -19.46 10.82
C ALA A 86 50.91 -20.27 11.57
N ALA A 87 51.86 -20.87 10.84
CA ALA A 87 53.03 -21.54 11.45
C ALA A 87 54.04 -20.53 12.01
N ASP A 88 54.17 -19.37 11.34
CA ASP A 88 55.08 -18.30 11.77
C ASP A 88 54.44 -17.37 12.83
N GLU A 89 53.13 -17.20 12.78
CA GLU A 89 52.38 -16.29 13.69
C GLU A 89 51.16 -16.98 14.29
N PRO A 90 51.26 -17.46 15.54
CA PRO A 90 50.18 -18.25 16.21
C PRO A 90 48.85 -17.50 16.38
N ARG A 91 48.84 -16.16 16.24
CA ARG A 91 47.58 -15.34 16.29
C ARG A 91 46.84 -15.42 14.97
N ILE A 92 47.44 -15.91 13.89
CA ILE A 92 46.79 -16.18 12.61
C ILE A 92 46.31 -17.63 12.61
N ARG A 93 45.03 -17.83 12.38
CA ARG A 93 44.37 -19.12 12.38
C ARG A 93 43.61 -19.38 11.08
N LEU A 94 43.81 -20.58 10.53
CA LEU A 94 43.07 -21.06 9.38
C LEU A 94 41.78 -21.75 9.83
N VAL A 95 40.64 -21.33 9.29
CA VAL A 95 39.35 -22.03 9.38
C VAL A 95 39.01 -22.56 8.00
N ARG A 96 39.18 -23.86 7.76
CA ARG A 96 39.08 -24.46 6.42
C ARG A 96 37.77 -25.17 6.21
N SER A 97 37.10 -24.93 5.10
CA SER A 97 35.99 -25.72 4.56
C SER A 97 36.46 -26.53 3.36
N GLU A 98 36.08 -27.80 3.27
CA GLU A 98 36.51 -28.70 2.17
C GLU A 98 35.81 -28.31 0.84
N HIS A 99 34.61 -27.77 0.90
CA HIS A 99 33.80 -27.44 -0.27
C HIS A 99 33.38 -26.00 -0.24
N HIS A 100 33.30 -25.39 -1.41
CA HIS A 100 32.79 -24.04 -1.58
C HIS A 100 31.28 -23.98 -1.24
N ARG A 101 30.96 -23.35 -0.14
CA ARG A 101 29.58 -23.17 0.37
C ARG A 101 29.10 -21.74 0.16
N GLY A 102 29.98 -20.78 0.11
CA GLY A 102 29.71 -19.37 -0.11
C GLY A 102 30.13 -18.50 1.07
N ARG A 103 30.24 -17.18 0.81
CA ARG A 103 30.72 -16.17 1.77
C ARG A 103 30.06 -16.26 3.15
N GLY A 104 28.74 -16.58 3.18
CA GLY A 104 27.99 -16.68 4.43
C GLY A 104 28.48 -17.83 5.30
N ALA A 105 28.75 -18.99 4.71
CA ALA A 105 29.27 -20.16 5.42
C ALA A 105 30.68 -19.87 5.98
N ALA A 106 31.54 -19.22 5.19
CA ALA A 106 32.88 -18.81 5.62
C ALA A 106 32.84 -17.85 6.81
N LEU A 107 32.04 -16.79 6.72
CA LEU A 107 31.86 -15.83 7.82
C LEU A 107 31.30 -16.49 9.08
N ARG A 108 30.32 -17.37 8.94
CA ARG A 108 29.76 -18.12 10.09
C ARG A 108 30.83 -18.99 10.75
N ALA A 109 31.61 -19.75 9.95
CA ALA A 109 32.66 -20.61 10.49
C ALA A 109 33.73 -19.78 11.22
N GLY A 110 34.22 -18.69 10.64
CA GLY A 110 35.19 -17.80 11.26
C GLY A 110 34.68 -17.14 12.54
N VAL A 111 33.47 -16.60 12.55
CA VAL A 111 32.90 -15.95 13.75
C VAL A 111 32.63 -16.95 14.88
N LEU A 112 32.23 -18.16 14.56
CA LEU A 112 32.00 -19.19 15.60
C LEU A 112 33.30 -19.74 16.17
N ALA A 113 34.42 -19.66 15.43
CA ALA A 113 35.75 -20.09 15.88
C ALA A 113 36.54 -18.99 16.61
N CYS A 114 36.08 -17.74 16.63
CA CYS A 114 36.76 -16.60 17.23
C CYS A 114 36.53 -16.52 18.75
N ALA A 115 37.54 -16.00 19.50
CA ALA A 115 37.55 -15.87 20.95
C ALA A 115 37.39 -14.42 21.44
N GLY A 116 37.52 -13.42 20.55
CA GLY A 116 37.59 -12.01 20.92
C GLY A 116 36.32 -11.44 21.57
N GLU A 117 36.55 -10.49 22.49
CA GLU A 117 35.46 -9.65 23.06
C GLU A 117 34.77 -8.81 21.99
N ARG A 118 35.49 -8.45 20.91
CA ARG A 118 34.99 -7.75 19.74
C ARG A 118 35.37 -8.54 18.48
N VAL A 119 34.50 -8.49 17.48
CA VAL A 119 34.71 -9.21 16.21
C VAL A 119 34.61 -8.21 15.05
N LEU A 120 35.72 -8.01 14.33
CA LEU A 120 35.80 -7.21 13.11
C LEU A 120 35.67 -8.14 11.90
N LEU A 121 34.69 -7.89 11.05
CA LEU A 121 34.57 -8.51 9.74
C LEU A 121 35.20 -7.59 8.69
N THR A 122 36.06 -8.14 7.83
CA THR A 122 36.65 -7.41 6.70
C THR A 122 36.82 -8.33 5.49
N ASP A 123 37.22 -7.79 4.34
CA ASP A 123 37.43 -8.56 3.11
C ASP A 123 38.93 -8.73 2.82
N ALA A 124 39.29 -9.77 2.04
CA ALA A 124 40.68 -10.09 1.67
C ALA A 124 41.37 -9.00 0.84
N GLY A 125 40.65 -8.05 0.30
CA GLY A 125 41.22 -6.92 -0.43
C GLY A 125 41.38 -5.68 0.41
N LEU A 126 41.03 -5.70 1.72
CA LEU A 126 41.02 -4.55 2.61
C LEU A 126 40.42 -3.31 1.93
N SER A 127 39.34 -3.54 1.19
CA SER A 127 38.67 -2.50 0.39
C SER A 127 38.19 -1.31 1.25
N THR A 128 38.04 -1.53 2.55
CA THR A 128 37.91 -0.50 3.57
C THR A 128 39.20 -0.48 4.40
N PRO A 129 39.91 0.65 4.50
CA PRO A 129 41.11 0.73 5.29
C PRO A 129 40.89 0.38 6.76
N LEU A 130 41.83 -0.36 7.38
CA LEU A 130 41.73 -0.74 8.80
C LEU A 130 41.66 0.47 9.72
N THR A 131 42.21 1.63 9.31
CA THR A 131 42.09 2.91 10.04
C THR A 131 40.66 3.40 10.26
N GLU A 132 39.69 2.93 9.47
CA GLU A 132 38.28 3.22 9.68
C GLU A 132 37.69 2.49 10.89
N LEU A 133 38.41 1.52 11.49
CA LEU A 133 38.04 0.84 12.73
C LEU A 133 37.79 1.83 13.87
N ASP A 134 38.60 2.88 13.98
CA ASP A 134 38.44 3.91 15.02
C ASP A 134 37.05 4.56 15.02
N ARG A 135 36.44 4.68 13.83
CA ARG A 135 35.09 5.23 13.70
C ARG A 135 34.02 4.26 14.16
N LEU A 136 34.24 2.97 13.92
CA LEU A 136 33.33 1.93 14.37
C LEU A 136 33.38 1.76 15.89
N GLU A 137 34.59 1.78 16.48
CA GLU A 137 34.79 1.68 17.93
C GLU A 137 34.19 2.85 18.68
N ARG A 138 34.41 4.08 18.18
CA ARG A 138 33.77 5.26 18.75
C ARG A 138 32.24 5.18 18.72
N ALA A 139 31.67 4.70 17.63
CA ALA A 139 30.23 4.53 17.53
C ALA A 139 29.68 3.48 18.50
N LEU A 140 30.39 2.38 18.70
CA LEU A 140 30.08 1.37 19.73
C LEU A 140 30.19 1.96 21.16
N GLY A 141 31.21 2.79 21.43
CA GLY A 141 31.46 3.38 22.74
C GLY A 141 30.57 4.58 23.08
N GLN A 142 30.21 5.42 22.10
CA GLN A 142 29.35 6.59 22.33
C GLN A 142 27.92 6.21 22.72
N GLU A 143 27.32 5.22 22.07
CA GLU A 143 25.99 4.76 22.47
C GLU A 143 26.00 4.13 23.88
N SER A 144 27.14 3.54 24.31
CA SER A 144 27.31 3.04 25.68
C SER A 144 27.39 4.15 26.73
N ARG A 145 27.94 5.32 26.40
CA ARG A 145 28.02 6.48 27.29
C ARG A 145 26.69 7.22 27.40
N GLU A 146 26.02 7.49 26.28
CA GLU A 146 24.68 8.08 26.29
C GLU A 146 23.66 7.23 27.04
N SER A 147 23.83 5.90 26.98
CA SER A 147 23.01 4.95 27.75
C SER A 147 23.32 4.99 29.26
N ARG A 148 24.57 5.26 29.66
CA ARG A 148 24.95 5.43 31.08
C ARG A 148 24.49 6.77 31.65
N GLU A 149 24.70 7.86 30.94
CA GLU A 149 24.24 9.20 31.34
C GLU A 149 22.71 9.27 31.43
N SER A 150 21.98 8.54 30.54
CA SER A 150 20.53 8.41 30.66
C SER A 150 20.11 7.57 31.88
N ARG A 151 20.92 6.60 32.33
CA ARG A 151 20.67 5.82 33.56
C ARG A 151 20.96 6.64 34.81
N GLU A 152 22.08 7.34 34.86
CA GLU A 152 22.44 8.19 36.01
C GLU A 152 21.44 9.33 36.20
N ASN A 153 20.93 9.90 35.10
CA ASN A 153 19.85 10.88 35.15
C ASN A 153 18.49 10.33 35.53
N GLN A 154 18.23 9.03 35.24
CA GLN A 154 17.00 8.34 35.67
C GLN A 154 17.06 7.86 37.10
N GLU A 155 18.18 7.36 37.59
CA GLU A 155 18.35 6.93 39.00
C GLU A 155 18.24 8.13 39.97
N ASN A 156 18.63 9.33 39.55
CA ASN A 156 18.45 10.57 40.32
C ASN A 156 17.00 11.09 40.31
N HIS A 157 16.13 10.61 39.43
CA HIS A 157 14.68 10.96 39.37
C HIS A 157 13.74 9.82 39.83
N GLU A 158 14.21 8.61 40.06
CA GLU A 158 13.38 7.43 40.40
C GLU A 158 13.29 7.08 41.88
N SER A 159 13.52 8.04 42.78
CA SER A 159 13.16 7.81 44.19
C SER A 159 11.66 7.92 44.48
N GLN A 160 10.80 8.16 43.50
CA GLN A 160 9.35 8.29 43.70
C GLN A 160 8.51 7.89 42.46
N GLU A 161 8.61 6.68 41.90
CA GLU A 161 7.46 6.04 41.25
C GLU A 161 7.86 4.72 40.58
N GLY A 162 7.09 3.73 40.87
CA GLY A 162 7.27 2.31 40.65
C GLY A 162 7.69 1.78 39.28
N ARG A 163 8.50 0.80 39.33
CA ARG A 163 8.88 -0.24 38.37
C ARG A 163 7.81 -0.54 37.33
N GLU A 164 8.04 -0.14 36.08
CA GLU A 164 7.72 -0.88 34.85
C GLU A 164 8.02 -0.03 33.61
N ASN A 165 9.27 0.11 33.22
CA ASN A 165 9.65 0.33 31.83
C ASN A 165 11.16 0.15 31.62
N ARG A 166 11.63 -1.10 31.68
CA ARG A 166 13.01 -1.46 31.33
C ARG A 166 13.16 -1.50 29.81
N ASN A 167 13.41 -0.37 29.20
CA ASN A 167 14.18 -0.25 27.96
C ASN A 167 15.36 0.71 28.21
N GLY A 168 16.19 0.39 29.20
CA GLY A 168 17.47 1.01 29.39
C GLY A 168 18.37 0.67 28.20
N GLY A 169 18.98 1.68 27.58
CA GLY A 169 19.80 1.54 26.38
C GLY A 169 20.92 0.53 26.58
N GLU A 170 20.80 -0.64 25.94
CA GLU A 170 21.90 -1.59 25.84
C GLU A 170 22.97 -1.02 24.90
N PRO A 171 24.28 -1.27 25.14
CA PRO A 171 25.35 -0.85 24.25
C PRO A 171 25.13 -1.42 22.85
N ALA A 172 25.57 -0.70 21.82
CA ALA A 172 25.39 -1.13 20.43
C ALA A 172 25.95 -2.52 20.22
N ALA A 173 25.18 -3.41 19.62
CA ALA A 173 25.60 -4.78 19.31
C ALA A 173 26.52 -4.84 18.09
N ALA A 174 26.44 -3.85 17.22
CA ALA A 174 27.23 -3.78 16.00
C ALA A 174 27.36 -2.34 15.49
N ALA A 175 28.54 -1.99 14.97
CA ALA A 175 28.78 -0.83 14.16
C ALA A 175 29.11 -1.25 12.71
N LEU A 176 28.35 -0.76 11.74
CA LEU A 176 28.46 -1.16 10.32
C LEU A 176 29.06 -0.05 9.50
N GLY A 177 30.14 -0.34 8.81
CA GLY A 177 30.72 0.53 7.82
C GLY A 177 29.82 0.67 6.58
N ARG A 178 29.60 1.90 6.10
CA ARG A 178 28.79 2.19 4.91
C ARG A 178 29.54 2.98 3.88
N THR A 179 29.56 2.48 2.66
CA THR A 179 29.99 3.21 1.47
C THR A 179 28.76 3.61 0.65
N GLY A 180 28.69 4.86 0.24
CA GLY A 180 27.42 5.33 -0.22
C GLY A 180 27.27 5.60 -1.71
N ASN A 181 26.38 4.93 -2.40
CA ASN A 181 25.79 5.48 -3.63
C ASN A 181 24.44 6.13 -3.25
N ARG A 182 24.35 7.47 -3.37
CA ARG A 182 23.19 8.27 -2.91
C ARG A 182 21.89 7.91 -3.63
N LEU A 183 21.96 7.45 -4.90
CA LEU A 183 20.76 7.16 -5.73
C LEU A 183 20.04 5.89 -5.30
N VAL A 184 20.75 4.80 -4.97
CA VAL A 184 20.15 3.53 -4.52
C VAL A 184 19.51 3.66 -3.13
N ARG A 185 19.96 4.67 -2.33
CA ARG A 185 19.34 5.00 -1.04
C ARG A 185 17.95 5.66 -1.17
N ALA A 186 17.72 6.41 -2.25
CA ALA A 186 16.46 7.12 -2.48
C ALA A 186 15.33 6.17 -2.92
N LEU A 187 15.67 5.16 -3.70
CA LEU A 187 14.73 4.20 -4.28
C LEU A 187 14.44 2.96 -3.39
N GLY A 188 14.74 3.03 -2.08
CA GLY A 188 14.47 1.94 -1.15
C GLY A 188 13.01 1.52 -1.16
N ILE A 189 12.67 0.51 -1.99
CA ILE A 189 11.34 -0.08 -2.07
C ILE A 189 10.97 -0.61 -0.68
N PRO A 190 9.87 -0.15 -0.08
CA PRO A 190 9.44 -0.62 1.22
C PRO A 190 9.11 -2.10 1.14
N GLY A 191 9.74 -2.89 1.98
CA GLY A 191 9.33 -4.29 2.19
C GLY A 191 10.27 -5.37 1.64
N ILE A 192 11.31 -5.05 0.87
CA ILE A 192 12.34 -6.02 0.48
C ILE A 192 13.59 -5.76 1.34
N PRO A 193 13.76 -6.47 2.49
CA PRO A 193 15.00 -6.42 3.25
C PRO A 193 16.04 -7.25 2.50
N GLY A 194 17.00 -6.66 1.87
CA GLY A 194 18.04 -7.34 1.12
C GLY A 194 18.60 -6.53 -0.04
N PHE A 195 17.87 -5.56 -0.56
CA PHE A 195 18.38 -4.61 -1.56
C PHE A 195 19.26 -3.50 -0.97
N ARG A 196 19.50 -3.52 0.35
CA ARG A 196 20.41 -2.61 1.04
C ARG A 196 21.70 -3.33 1.45
N THR A 197 22.30 -4.06 0.57
CA THR A 197 23.64 -4.62 0.79
C THR A 197 24.71 -3.62 0.34
N ASP A 198 24.66 -2.41 0.86
CA ASP A 198 25.82 -1.50 0.89
C ASP A 198 26.62 -1.68 2.20
N THR A 199 26.53 -2.84 2.84
CA THR A 199 27.50 -3.23 3.86
C THR A 199 28.78 -3.57 3.11
N CYS A 200 29.78 -2.74 3.26
CA CYS A 200 31.09 -2.90 2.60
C CYS A 200 31.90 -4.09 3.13
N GLY A 201 31.25 -5.06 3.73
CA GLY A 201 31.95 -6.18 4.36
C GLY A 201 32.79 -5.79 5.59
N PHE A 202 32.74 -4.52 6.02
CA PHE A 202 33.48 -3.98 7.14
C PHE A 202 32.52 -3.66 8.29
N ALA A 203 32.54 -4.50 9.34
CA ALA A 203 31.61 -4.41 10.43
C ALA A 203 32.27 -4.85 11.75
N LEU A 204 32.02 -4.11 12.82
CA LEU A 204 32.50 -4.43 14.17
C LEU A 204 31.29 -4.82 15.03
N PHE A 205 31.41 -5.96 15.70
CA PHE A 205 30.42 -6.52 16.59
C PHE A 205 30.97 -6.71 18.01
N ASP A 206 30.10 -6.67 18.99
CA ASP A 206 30.34 -7.32 20.29
C ASP A 206 30.48 -8.84 20.07
N GLY A 207 31.50 -9.47 20.69
CA GLY A 207 31.88 -10.85 20.40
C GLY A 207 30.81 -11.86 20.71
N ASP A 208 30.18 -11.79 21.90
CA ASP A 208 29.15 -12.76 22.29
C ASP A 208 27.89 -12.59 21.42
N ARG A 209 27.55 -11.36 21.14
CA ARG A 209 26.41 -11.05 20.26
C ARG A 209 26.66 -11.45 18.81
N ALA A 210 27.90 -11.32 18.32
CA ALA A 210 28.31 -11.83 17.00
C ALA A 210 28.14 -13.35 16.94
N ARG A 211 28.74 -14.09 17.89
CA ARG A 211 28.65 -15.55 17.96
C ARG A 211 27.18 -16.01 18.02
N ALA A 212 26.35 -15.39 18.86
CA ALA A 212 24.93 -15.71 18.95
C ALA A 212 24.18 -15.43 17.62
N ALA A 213 24.47 -14.30 16.95
CA ALA A 213 23.81 -13.92 15.71
C ALA A 213 24.21 -14.84 14.53
N PHE A 214 25.49 -15.18 14.43
CA PHE A 214 25.99 -16.08 13.38
C PHE A 214 25.62 -17.55 13.65
N ALA A 215 25.55 -17.99 14.88
CA ALA A 215 25.02 -19.32 15.24
C ALA A 215 23.55 -19.50 14.84
N ALA A 216 22.77 -18.43 14.93
CA ALA A 216 21.37 -18.43 14.53
C ALA A 216 21.14 -18.25 13.01
N SER A 217 22.19 -17.97 12.24
CA SER A 217 22.10 -17.78 10.78
C SER A 217 22.16 -19.11 10.04
N VAL A 218 21.42 -19.20 8.92
CA VAL A 218 21.34 -20.43 8.09
C VAL A 218 21.73 -20.20 6.63
N LEU A 219 21.89 -18.95 6.18
CA LEU A 219 22.24 -18.63 4.82
C LEU A 219 23.74 -18.77 4.60
N ASP A 220 24.13 -19.41 3.52
CA ASP A 220 25.54 -19.65 3.15
C ASP A 220 26.09 -18.63 2.15
N GLY A 221 25.21 -17.86 1.48
CA GLY A 221 25.60 -16.92 0.42
C GLY A 221 25.67 -15.46 0.87
N PRO A 222 25.58 -14.50 -0.08
CA PRO A 222 25.78 -13.09 0.18
C PRO A 222 24.68 -12.42 1.01
N ALA A 223 23.53 -13.07 1.19
CA ALA A 223 22.43 -12.51 1.98
C ALA A 223 22.58 -12.71 3.51
N ILE A 224 23.69 -13.37 3.97
CA ILE A 224 23.97 -13.57 5.40
C ILE A 224 24.02 -12.25 6.18
N ASP A 225 24.61 -11.19 5.62
CA ASP A 225 24.71 -9.89 6.28
C ASP A 225 23.31 -9.36 6.63
N ALA A 226 22.35 -9.53 5.71
CA ALA A 226 20.94 -9.13 5.93
C ALA A 226 20.25 -10.03 6.97
N GLU A 227 20.55 -11.31 6.99
CA GLU A 227 20.02 -12.27 7.97
C GLU A 227 20.50 -11.95 9.39
N VAL A 228 21.82 -11.81 9.58
CA VAL A 228 22.46 -11.47 10.85
C VAL A 228 21.90 -10.13 11.38
N LEU A 229 21.86 -9.08 10.55
CA LEU A 229 21.32 -7.79 10.95
C LEU A 229 19.84 -7.87 11.32
N ARG A 230 19.07 -8.68 10.60
CA ARG A 230 17.66 -8.92 10.91
C ARG A 230 17.51 -9.63 12.26
N TRP A 231 18.39 -10.56 12.57
CA TRP A 231 18.40 -11.27 13.84
C TRP A 231 18.79 -10.34 14.98
N VAL A 232 19.88 -9.56 14.86
CA VAL A 232 20.34 -8.55 15.84
C VAL A 232 19.23 -7.56 16.18
N ARG A 233 18.57 -7.02 15.16
CA ARG A 233 17.44 -6.10 15.35
C ARG A 233 16.21 -6.74 16.00
N ARG A 234 16.02 -8.05 15.83
CA ARG A 234 14.93 -8.79 16.49
C ARG A 234 15.15 -8.98 17.98
N GLN A 235 16.41 -9.06 18.39
CA GLN A 235 16.77 -9.10 19.82
C GLN A 235 16.63 -7.71 20.49
N GLY A 236 16.32 -6.68 19.71
CA GLY A 236 16.25 -5.30 20.23
C GLY A 236 17.61 -4.63 20.33
N TRP A 237 18.68 -5.31 19.89
CA TRP A 237 20.04 -4.78 20.01
C TRP A 237 20.28 -3.63 19.03
N PRO A 238 20.80 -2.47 19.51
CA PRO A 238 21.06 -1.32 18.67
C PRO A 238 22.18 -1.59 17.67
N VAL A 239 22.07 -1.01 16.49
CA VAL A 239 23.04 -1.11 15.39
C VAL A 239 23.40 0.29 14.92
N ALA A 240 24.65 0.69 15.08
CA ALA A 240 25.20 1.94 14.59
C ALA A 240 25.57 1.81 13.09
N GLU A 241 25.23 2.80 12.27
CA GLU A 241 25.61 2.88 10.87
C GLU A 241 26.64 4.01 10.68
N VAL A 242 27.87 3.66 10.38
CA VAL A 242 29.01 4.59 10.32
C VAL A 242 29.46 4.81 8.87
N PRO A 243 29.56 6.05 8.38
CA PRO A 243 30.11 6.30 7.06
C PRO A 243 31.63 6.03 7.05
N VAL A 244 32.08 5.11 6.21
CA VAL A 244 33.50 4.74 6.02
C VAL A 244 33.96 5.06 4.61
N ARG A 245 35.25 5.31 4.44
CA ARG A 245 35.90 5.51 3.15
C ARG A 245 36.22 4.15 2.54
N ARG A 246 36.07 4.03 1.25
CA ARG A 246 36.53 2.88 0.48
C ARG A 246 37.66 3.32 -0.42
N THR A 247 38.80 2.65 -0.36
CA THR A 247 39.89 2.84 -1.31
C THR A 247 39.54 2.09 -2.59
N ALA A 248 39.56 2.81 -3.70
CA ALA A 248 39.55 2.18 -5.02
C ALA A 248 40.97 1.67 -5.30
N GLN A 249 41.39 0.58 -4.70
CA GLN A 249 42.55 -0.14 -5.22
C GLN A 249 42.08 -0.87 -6.47
N PRO A 250 42.75 -0.65 -7.64
CA PRO A 250 42.55 -1.53 -8.77
C PRO A 250 43.06 -2.90 -8.34
N ALA A 251 42.17 -3.87 -8.25
CA ALA A 251 42.54 -5.25 -8.00
C ALA A 251 43.54 -5.67 -9.13
N PRO A 252 44.78 -6.04 -8.81
CA PRO A 252 45.66 -6.66 -9.82
C PRO A 252 45.07 -8.04 -10.09
N GLY A 253 44.50 -8.23 -11.27
CA GLY A 253 43.95 -9.50 -11.70
C GLY A 253 42.55 -9.38 -12.34
N PRO A 254 42.13 -10.35 -13.13
CA PRO A 254 40.83 -10.37 -13.76
C PRO A 254 39.77 -10.41 -12.66
N LYS A 255 38.77 -9.53 -12.74
CA LYS A 255 37.63 -9.55 -11.81
C LYS A 255 37.03 -10.95 -11.76
N PRO A 256 36.86 -11.55 -10.53
CA PRO A 256 36.29 -12.88 -10.44
C PRO A 256 34.96 -12.90 -11.20
N ARG A 257 34.87 -13.75 -12.23
CA ARG A 257 33.63 -13.99 -12.96
C ARG A 257 32.65 -14.57 -11.96
N ARG A 258 31.63 -13.79 -11.60
CA ARG A 258 30.51 -14.32 -10.81
C ARG A 258 29.94 -15.52 -11.54
N ALA A 259 29.98 -16.68 -10.93
CA ALA A 259 29.39 -17.88 -11.52
C ALA A 259 27.89 -17.63 -11.83
N PRO A 260 27.37 -18.15 -12.96
CA PRO A 260 25.96 -17.97 -13.33
C PRO A 260 24.96 -18.42 -12.23
N GLY A 261 25.41 -19.31 -11.32
CA GLY A 261 24.64 -19.78 -10.18
C GLY A 261 24.50 -18.78 -9.01
N ASP A 262 25.42 -17.83 -8.84
CA ASP A 262 25.43 -16.92 -7.68
C ASP A 262 24.22 -15.98 -7.65
N ARG A 263 23.76 -15.51 -8.83
CA ARG A 263 22.55 -14.67 -8.91
C ARG A 263 21.30 -15.47 -8.52
N ARG A 264 21.18 -16.72 -8.96
CA ARG A 264 20.06 -17.60 -8.61
C ARG A 264 20.07 -17.93 -7.13
N ARG A 265 21.26 -18.20 -6.56
CA ARG A 265 21.44 -18.44 -5.12
C ARG A 265 21.07 -17.21 -4.30
N ALA A 266 21.57 -16.03 -4.65
CA ALA A 266 21.24 -14.79 -3.98
C ALA A 266 19.73 -14.48 -4.03
N LEU A 267 19.08 -14.71 -5.17
CA LEU A 267 17.62 -14.57 -5.30
C LEU A 267 16.89 -15.58 -4.42
N ALA A 268 17.28 -16.85 -4.42
CA ALA A 268 16.66 -17.89 -3.58
C ALA A 268 16.82 -17.57 -2.08
N GLU A 269 17.97 -17.05 -1.66
CA GLU A 269 18.20 -16.62 -0.28
C GLU A 269 17.34 -15.40 0.09
N LEU A 270 17.21 -14.42 -0.81
CA LEU A 270 16.30 -13.28 -0.63
C LEU A 270 14.85 -13.74 -0.51
N PHE A 271 14.43 -14.71 -1.32
CA PHE A 271 13.11 -15.32 -1.20
C PHE A 271 12.91 -16.01 0.16
N ARG A 272 13.89 -16.81 0.61
CA ARG A 272 13.85 -17.46 1.94
C ARG A 272 13.77 -16.45 3.07
N LEU A 273 14.57 -15.37 3.04
CA LEU A 273 14.50 -14.29 4.03
C LEU A 273 13.13 -13.63 4.09
N ASN A 274 12.46 -13.51 2.97
CA ASN A 274 11.16 -12.85 2.84
C ASN A 274 9.97 -13.81 2.78
N ALA A 275 10.20 -15.13 2.80
CA ALA A 275 9.16 -16.15 2.62
C ALA A 275 7.91 -15.91 3.48
N GLY A 276 8.10 -15.54 4.76
CA GLY A 276 6.96 -15.25 5.62
C GLY A 276 6.20 -13.95 5.29
N GLY A 277 6.84 -12.99 4.62
CA GLY A 277 6.15 -11.80 4.08
C GLY A 277 5.42 -12.13 2.77
N LEU A 278 6.08 -12.90 1.90
CA LEU A 278 5.50 -13.37 0.64
C LEU A 278 4.29 -14.29 0.89
N ALA A 279 4.36 -15.16 1.91
CA ALA A 279 3.22 -15.99 2.31
C ALA A 279 2.02 -15.13 2.75
N VAL A 280 2.24 -14.07 3.51
CA VAL A 280 1.17 -13.13 3.89
C VAL A 280 0.61 -12.41 2.66
N ALA A 281 1.46 -11.97 1.72
CA ALA A 281 1.01 -11.36 0.48
C ALA A 281 0.18 -12.33 -0.37
N ALA A 282 0.61 -13.60 -0.46
CA ALA A 282 -0.14 -14.65 -1.15
C ALA A 282 -1.51 -14.90 -0.50
N VAL A 283 -1.58 -14.92 0.85
CA VAL A 283 -2.86 -15.05 1.56
C VAL A 283 -3.79 -13.87 1.20
N PHE A 284 -3.29 -12.63 1.19
CA PHE A 284 -4.11 -11.48 0.81
C PHE A 284 -4.56 -11.53 -0.65
N LEU A 285 -3.70 -12.01 -1.56
CA LEU A 285 -4.09 -12.21 -2.95
C LEU A 285 -5.19 -13.27 -3.10
N VAL A 286 -5.08 -14.38 -2.37
CA VAL A 286 -6.12 -15.44 -2.34
C VAL A 286 -7.43 -14.91 -1.76
N LEU A 287 -7.37 -14.15 -0.65
CA LEU A 287 -8.57 -13.52 -0.08
C LEU A 287 -9.21 -12.52 -1.04
N SER A 288 -8.41 -11.70 -1.73
CA SER A 288 -8.92 -10.79 -2.75
C SER A 288 -9.52 -11.55 -3.93
N GLY A 289 -8.84 -12.59 -4.43
CA GLY A 289 -9.38 -13.49 -5.46
C GLY A 289 -10.69 -14.15 -5.03
N TYR A 290 -10.84 -14.52 -3.76
CA TYR A 290 -12.09 -15.04 -3.20
C TYR A 290 -13.21 -13.98 -3.25
N VAL A 291 -12.94 -12.73 -2.90
CA VAL A 291 -13.94 -11.65 -2.96
C VAL A 291 -14.44 -11.43 -4.39
N PHE A 292 -13.55 -11.45 -5.37
CA PHE A 292 -13.85 -11.16 -6.79
C PHE A 292 -14.01 -12.42 -7.67
N HIS A 293 -14.07 -13.65 -7.11
CA HIS A 293 -14.05 -14.86 -7.92
C HIS A 293 -15.21 -14.93 -8.91
N GLY A 294 -16.38 -14.39 -8.54
CA GLY A 294 -17.55 -14.35 -9.43
C GLY A 294 -17.32 -13.53 -10.69
N LEU A 295 -16.59 -12.41 -10.59
CA LEU A 295 -16.20 -11.58 -11.73
C LEU A 295 -15.13 -12.29 -12.59
N TRP A 296 -14.12 -12.88 -11.96
CA TRP A 296 -13.05 -13.62 -12.65
C TRP A 296 -13.53 -14.90 -13.36
N ALA A 297 -14.67 -15.45 -12.96
CA ALA A 297 -15.20 -16.66 -13.58
C ALA A 297 -15.69 -16.42 -15.02
N ASP A 298 -16.10 -15.19 -15.36
CA ASP A 298 -16.57 -14.82 -16.68
C ASP A 298 -16.53 -13.29 -16.79
N LEU A 299 -15.45 -12.75 -17.31
CA LEU A 299 -15.20 -11.30 -17.35
C LEU A 299 -16.07 -10.60 -18.40
N ASP A 300 -16.41 -11.29 -19.50
CA ASP A 300 -17.19 -10.70 -20.59
C ASP A 300 -18.69 -10.79 -20.31
N GLY A 301 -19.16 -11.93 -19.78
CA GLY A 301 -20.58 -12.18 -19.54
C GLY A 301 -21.09 -11.74 -18.17
N ARG A 302 -20.21 -11.37 -17.21
CA ARG A 302 -20.61 -11.02 -15.84
C ARG A 302 -20.30 -9.60 -15.46
N TYR A 303 -21.13 -9.07 -14.59
CA TYR A 303 -21.11 -7.73 -14.07
C TYR A 303 -21.32 -7.74 -12.56
N LEU A 304 -20.64 -6.87 -11.81
CA LEU A 304 -20.86 -6.73 -10.36
C LEU A 304 -22.30 -6.26 -10.10
N LYS A 305 -23.12 -7.11 -9.46
CA LYS A 305 -24.55 -6.87 -9.29
C LYS A 305 -24.85 -5.56 -8.56
N ASP A 306 -24.10 -5.31 -7.49
CA ASP A 306 -24.29 -4.18 -6.59
C ASP A 306 -23.51 -2.94 -7.00
N ALA A 307 -22.87 -2.93 -8.18
CA ALA A 307 -22.08 -1.81 -8.72
C ALA A 307 -22.93 -0.67 -9.30
N LEU A 308 -24.26 -0.81 -9.36
CA LEU A 308 -25.12 0.08 -10.14
C LEU A 308 -24.61 0.18 -11.59
N GLN A 309 -24.14 1.36 -12.01
CA GLN A 309 -23.50 1.59 -13.32
C GLN A 309 -22.01 1.95 -13.20
N ASP A 310 -21.44 1.90 -12.00
CA ASP A 310 -20.07 2.36 -11.74
C ASP A 310 -19.02 1.48 -12.44
N GLN A 311 -19.27 0.17 -12.62
CA GLN A 311 -18.37 -0.68 -13.40
C GLN A 311 -18.26 -0.22 -14.85
N ASN A 312 -19.38 0.09 -15.52
CA ASN A 312 -19.39 0.62 -16.90
C ASN A 312 -18.64 1.97 -16.96
N GLN A 313 -18.83 2.83 -15.97
CA GLN A 313 -18.14 4.11 -15.88
C GLN A 313 -16.62 3.93 -15.73
N TRP A 314 -16.18 3.01 -14.87
CA TRP A 314 -14.75 2.77 -14.64
C TRP A 314 -14.06 2.12 -15.83
N GLU A 315 -14.67 1.13 -16.45
CA GLU A 315 -14.18 0.52 -17.69
C GLU A 315 -14.06 1.59 -18.77
N TRP A 316 -15.05 2.44 -18.88
CA TRP A 316 -15.02 3.56 -19.82
C TRP A 316 -13.87 4.54 -19.51
N PHE A 317 -13.63 4.92 -18.25
CA PHE A 317 -12.51 5.80 -17.90
C PHE A 317 -11.15 5.16 -18.24
N VAL A 318 -10.98 3.89 -18.02
CA VAL A 318 -9.78 3.15 -18.40
C VAL A 318 -9.59 3.17 -19.92
N GLY A 319 -10.64 2.87 -20.67
CA GLY A 319 -10.61 2.85 -22.13
C GLY A 319 -10.33 4.22 -22.74
N VAL A 320 -11.09 5.25 -22.35
CA VAL A 320 -10.91 6.60 -22.91
C VAL A 320 -9.56 7.23 -22.58
N ALA A 321 -9.02 6.97 -21.38
CA ALA A 321 -7.69 7.45 -21.05
C ALA A 321 -6.61 6.72 -21.86
N THR A 322 -6.79 5.41 -22.10
CA THR A 322 -5.94 4.62 -23.00
C THR A 322 -6.01 5.15 -24.43
N ASP A 323 -7.21 5.34 -24.98
CA ASP A 323 -7.43 5.88 -26.32
C ASP A 323 -6.81 7.29 -26.48
N ASN A 324 -7.06 8.20 -25.54
CA ASN A 324 -6.49 9.55 -25.60
C ASN A 324 -4.95 9.53 -25.61
N ILE A 325 -4.32 8.71 -24.77
CA ILE A 325 -2.86 8.67 -24.65
C ILE A 325 -2.22 8.00 -25.87
N THR A 326 -2.77 6.90 -26.34
CA THR A 326 -2.22 6.16 -27.51
C THR A 326 -2.35 6.96 -28.80
N HIS A 327 -3.41 7.78 -28.92
CA HIS A 327 -3.62 8.67 -30.07
C HIS A 327 -3.08 10.10 -29.85
N LEU A 328 -2.28 10.34 -28.79
CA LEU A 328 -1.68 11.64 -28.44
C LEU A 328 -2.72 12.76 -28.29
N ARG A 329 -3.93 12.44 -27.81
CA ARG A 329 -4.96 13.39 -27.46
C ARG A 329 -4.77 13.88 -26.02
N ASN A 330 -5.56 14.89 -25.61
CA ASN A 330 -5.50 15.42 -24.25
C ASN A 330 -5.92 14.36 -23.21
N PRO A 331 -5.04 13.90 -22.31
CA PRO A 331 -5.37 12.89 -21.32
C PRO A 331 -6.30 13.38 -20.21
N LEU A 332 -6.53 14.68 -20.09
CA LEU A 332 -7.34 15.30 -19.04
C LEU A 332 -8.72 15.77 -19.54
N PHE A 333 -9.04 15.58 -20.83
CA PHE A 333 -10.31 16.00 -21.39
C PHE A 333 -10.72 15.14 -22.60
N THR A 334 -12.02 14.91 -22.75
CA THR A 334 -12.56 14.19 -23.91
C THR A 334 -13.96 14.68 -24.27
N THR A 335 -14.35 14.52 -25.53
CA THR A 335 -15.71 14.69 -26.02
C THR A 335 -16.36 13.36 -26.41
N ALA A 336 -15.79 12.24 -25.99
CA ALA A 336 -16.37 10.92 -26.24
C ALA A 336 -17.73 10.73 -25.56
N GLN A 337 -17.93 11.32 -24.38
CA GLN A 337 -19.24 11.52 -23.73
C GLN A 337 -19.56 13.01 -23.61
N GLY A 338 -20.83 13.33 -23.33
CA GLY A 338 -21.27 14.67 -23.03
C GLY A 338 -21.14 15.62 -24.23
N MET A 339 -21.20 15.09 -25.44
CA MET A 339 -21.10 15.92 -26.68
C MET A 339 -22.15 17.01 -26.70
N PRO A 340 -21.82 18.29 -27.05
CA PRO A 340 -20.50 18.78 -27.47
C PRO A 340 -19.58 19.24 -26.34
N ASP A 341 -20.08 19.39 -25.11
CA ASP A 341 -19.40 20.04 -24.00
C ASP A 341 -18.20 19.20 -23.46
N GLY A 342 -18.31 17.88 -23.53
CA GLY A 342 -17.27 16.94 -23.14
C GLY A 342 -17.16 16.70 -21.62
N VAL A 343 -16.08 16.02 -21.20
CA VAL A 343 -15.82 15.57 -19.85
C VAL A 343 -14.41 15.97 -19.39
N ASN A 344 -14.32 16.61 -18.25
CA ASN A 344 -13.05 16.87 -17.56
C ASN A 344 -12.63 15.59 -16.81
N LEU A 345 -11.66 14.87 -17.37
CA LEU A 345 -11.19 13.60 -16.82
C LEU A 345 -10.44 13.78 -15.49
N MET A 346 -9.83 14.94 -15.22
CA MET A 346 -9.18 15.20 -13.94
C MET A 346 -10.19 15.52 -12.82
N ALA A 347 -11.36 16.08 -13.18
CA ALA A 347 -12.45 16.33 -12.25
C ALA A 347 -13.33 15.07 -12.01
N ASN A 348 -12.92 13.93 -12.57
CA ASN A 348 -13.59 12.64 -12.43
C ASN A 348 -12.61 11.58 -11.89
N ALA A 349 -13.14 10.49 -11.34
CA ALA A 349 -12.34 9.46 -10.69
C ALA A 349 -11.63 8.52 -11.71
N THR A 350 -10.86 9.06 -12.64
CA THR A 350 -10.22 8.31 -13.73
C THR A 350 -9.00 7.47 -13.30
N MET A 351 -8.48 7.65 -12.08
CA MET A 351 -7.30 6.95 -11.53
C MET A 351 -6.10 6.91 -12.49
N LEU A 352 -5.74 8.04 -13.10
CA LEU A 352 -4.63 8.10 -14.06
C LEU A 352 -3.32 7.50 -13.55
N GLY A 353 -3.10 7.49 -12.23
CA GLY A 353 -1.95 6.85 -11.59
C GLY A 353 -1.88 5.32 -11.80
N LEU A 354 -3.00 4.65 -12.09
CA LEU A 354 -3.03 3.24 -12.46
C LEU A 354 -3.36 3.03 -13.95
N THR A 355 -4.29 3.79 -14.49
CA THR A 355 -4.69 3.66 -15.88
C THR A 355 -3.51 3.82 -16.83
N VAL A 356 -2.66 4.85 -16.62
CA VAL A 356 -1.49 5.08 -17.47
C VAL A 356 -0.48 3.92 -17.47
N PRO A 357 0.01 3.42 -16.30
CA PRO A 357 0.93 2.28 -16.32
C PRO A 357 0.29 0.96 -16.77
N LEU A 358 -1.04 0.84 -16.74
CA LEU A 358 -1.78 -0.36 -17.16
C LEU A 358 -2.24 -0.30 -18.62
N ILE A 359 -1.94 0.76 -19.39
CA ILE A 359 -2.22 0.82 -20.83
C ILE A 359 -1.82 -0.46 -21.58
N PRO A 360 -0.62 -1.05 -21.38
CA PRO A 360 -0.28 -2.30 -22.06
C PRO A 360 -1.21 -3.47 -21.71
N VAL A 361 -1.73 -3.51 -20.48
CA VAL A 361 -2.68 -4.54 -20.05
C VAL A 361 -4.04 -4.31 -20.71
N THR A 362 -4.50 -3.06 -20.74
CA THR A 362 -5.77 -2.67 -21.38
C THR A 362 -5.74 -2.99 -22.87
N LEU A 363 -4.67 -2.65 -23.58
CA LEU A 363 -4.52 -2.93 -25.01
C LEU A 363 -4.42 -4.44 -25.35
N LEU A 364 -3.92 -5.27 -24.43
CA LEU A 364 -3.75 -6.70 -24.67
C LEU A 364 -4.94 -7.54 -24.20
N PHE A 365 -5.63 -7.11 -23.17
CA PHE A 365 -6.63 -7.92 -22.46
C PHE A 365 -7.98 -7.21 -22.25
N GLY A 366 -8.10 -5.93 -22.62
CA GLY A 366 -9.33 -5.15 -22.50
C GLY A 366 -9.50 -4.44 -21.14
N GLU A 367 -10.52 -3.59 -21.10
CA GLU A 367 -10.85 -2.71 -19.99
C GLU A 367 -11.39 -3.49 -18.79
N THR A 368 -12.23 -4.50 -19.01
CA THR A 368 -12.81 -5.33 -17.95
C THR A 368 -11.73 -6.11 -17.19
N VAL A 369 -10.74 -6.68 -17.92
CA VAL A 369 -9.59 -7.36 -17.30
C VAL A 369 -8.78 -6.37 -16.47
N THR A 370 -8.54 -5.17 -17.00
CA THR A 370 -7.81 -4.11 -16.29
C THR A 370 -8.55 -3.69 -15.02
N PHE A 371 -9.87 -3.50 -15.09
CA PHE A 371 -10.72 -3.18 -13.93
C PHE A 371 -10.66 -4.29 -12.87
N ALA A 372 -10.83 -5.55 -13.25
CA ALA A 372 -10.77 -6.69 -12.34
C ALA A 372 -9.38 -6.83 -11.67
N LEU A 373 -8.30 -6.60 -12.42
CA LEU A 373 -6.93 -6.57 -11.89
C LEU A 373 -6.73 -5.43 -10.89
N VAL A 374 -7.20 -4.22 -11.21
CA VAL A 374 -7.11 -3.04 -10.32
C VAL A 374 -7.79 -3.32 -8.99
N LEU A 375 -8.99 -3.87 -9.00
CA LEU A 375 -9.70 -4.25 -7.77
C LEU A 375 -8.96 -5.33 -6.99
N THR A 376 -8.60 -6.43 -7.65
CA THR A 376 -8.01 -7.61 -7.00
C THR A 376 -6.62 -7.30 -6.43
N LEU A 377 -5.74 -6.72 -7.23
CA LEU A 377 -4.38 -6.39 -6.80
C LEU A 377 -4.37 -5.18 -5.87
N GLY A 378 -5.26 -4.21 -6.07
CA GLY A 378 -5.40 -3.02 -5.24
C GLY A 378 -5.79 -3.37 -3.81
N MET A 379 -6.78 -4.23 -3.62
CA MET A 379 -7.21 -4.72 -2.30
C MET A 379 -6.10 -5.51 -1.60
N ALA A 380 -5.47 -6.45 -2.31
CA ALA A 380 -4.36 -7.24 -1.77
C ALA A 380 -3.15 -6.38 -1.39
N ALA A 381 -2.79 -5.40 -2.23
CA ALA A 381 -1.70 -4.46 -1.98
C ALA A 381 -2.01 -3.54 -0.79
N SER A 382 -3.25 -3.09 -0.65
CA SER A 382 -3.71 -2.28 0.49
C SER A 382 -3.59 -3.07 1.79
N ALA A 383 -4.03 -4.33 1.83
CA ALA A 383 -3.85 -5.23 2.98
C ALA A 383 -2.37 -5.44 3.31
N TRP A 384 -1.53 -5.64 2.29
CA TRP A 384 -0.11 -5.89 2.48
C TRP A 384 0.65 -4.66 3.01
N THR A 385 0.33 -3.45 2.54
CA THR A 385 0.96 -2.22 3.03
C THR A 385 0.51 -1.87 4.45
N TRP A 386 -0.75 -2.13 4.83
CA TRP A 386 -1.20 -2.07 6.22
C TRP A 386 -0.49 -3.11 7.10
N TYR A 387 -0.40 -4.38 6.68
CA TYR A 387 0.40 -5.39 7.36
C TYR A 387 1.84 -4.92 7.58
N TRP A 388 2.47 -4.37 6.54
CA TRP A 388 3.84 -3.88 6.59
C TRP A 388 3.99 -2.74 7.62
N LEU A 389 3.08 -1.75 7.62
CA LEU A 389 3.09 -0.63 8.56
C LEU A 389 2.89 -1.12 10.00
N ILE A 390 1.86 -1.94 10.23
CA ILE A 390 1.51 -2.47 11.56
C ILE A 390 2.66 -3.27 12.13
N ARG A 391 3.24 -4.17 11.33
CA ARG A 391 4.38 -4.97 11.76
C ARG A 391 5.62 -4.14 12.06
N ARG A 392 5.83 -3.06 11.33
CA ARG A 392 6.99 -2.20 11.49
C ARG A 392 6.91 -1.29 12.71
N ARG A 393 5.68 -0.83 13.04
CA ARG A 393 5.47 0.26 14.00
C ARG A 393 4.82 -0.16 15.31
N PHE A 394 4.00 -1.20 15.29
CA PHE A 394 3.10 -1.48 16.41
C PHE A 394 3.32 -2.86 17.04
N VAL A 395 3.60 -3.92 16.25
CA VAL A 395 3.66 -5.29 16.77
C VAL A 395 4.83 -6.09 16.19
N HIS A 396 5.29 -7.09 16.94
CA HIS A 396 6.36 -8.00 16.51
C HIS A 396 5.83 -9.28 15.84
N SER A 397 4.62 -9.71 16.17
CA SER A 397 3.99 -10.89 15.58
C SER A 397 3.55 -10.64 14.14
N ARG A 398 3.99 -11.54 13.21
CA ARG A 398 3.56 -11.50 11.81
C ARG A 398 2.07 -11.76 11.67
N TRP A 399 1.55 -12.71 12.42
CA TRP A 399 0.15 -13.12 12.35
C TRP A 399 -0.78 -12.04 12.89
N ALA A 400 -0.38 -11.40 14.01
CA ALA A 400 -1.11 -10.25 14.54
C ALA A 400 -1.14 -9.08 13.55
N ALA A 401 0.00 -8.78 12.93
CA ALA A 401 0.07 -7.73 11.90
C ALA A 401 -0.74 -8.11 10.64
N ALA A 402 -0.74 -9.39 10.24
CA ALA A 402 -1.50 -9.86 9.10
C ALA A 402 -3.02 -9.76 9.35
N ALA A 403 -3.49 -10.15 10.54
CA ALA A 403 -4.89 -9.99 10.93
C ALA A 403 -5.32 -8.51 10.94
N GLY A 404 -4.46 -7.61 11.47
CA GLY A 404 -4.73 -6.17 11.43
C GLY A 404 -4.75 -5.59 10.02
N GLY A 405 -3.82 -6.00 9.15
CA GLY A 405 -3.79 -5.60 7.74
C GLY A 405 -4.97 -6.13 6.95
N ALA A 406 -5.39 -7.38 7.22
CA ALA A 406 -6.61 -7.96 6.65
C ALA A 406 -7.84 -7.13 7.05
N LEU A 407 -8.04 -6.86 8.34
CA LEU A 407 -9.19 -6.07 8.79
C LEU A 407 -9.17 -4.66 8.18
N ALA A 408 -8.02 -4.02 8.06
CA ALA A 408 -7.93 -2.68 7.47
C ALA A 408 -8.35 -2.62 5.99
N ALA A 409 -8.16 -3.70 5.21
CA ALA A 409 -8.45 -3.71 3.77
C ALA A 409 -9.68 -4.54 3.37
N PHE A 410 -10.13 -5.47 4.21
CA PHE A 410 -11.30 -6.32 3.95
C PHE A 410 -12.43 -6.05 4.95
N ALA A 411 -12.37 -4.92 5.69
CA ALA A 411 -13.49 -4.49 6.52
C ALA A 411 -14.75 -4.25 5.67
N PRO A 412 -15.95 -4.38 6.25
CA PRO A 412 -17.19 -4.23 5.52
C PRO A 412 -17.30 -2.99 4.63
N PRO A 413 -16.87 -1.78 5.05
CA PRO A 413 -16.86 -0.62 4.16
C PRO A 413 -16.00 -0.80 2.91
N MET A 414 -14.81 -1.41 3.06
CA MET A 414 -13.91 -1.64 1.92
C MET A 414 -14.49 -2.64 0.92
N VAL A 415 -15.19 -3.67 1.42
CA VAL A 415 -15.88 -4.66 0.58
C VAL A 415 -17.09 -4.06 -0.12
N SER A 416 -17.82 -3.16 0.54
CA SER A 416 -18.92 -2.42 -0.09
C SER A 416 -18.43 -1.57 -1.26
N HIS A 417 -17.38 -0.77 -1.05
CA HIS A 417 -16.76 0.03 -2.12
C HIS A 417 -16.15 -0.82 -3.25
N ALA A 418 -15.76 -2.06 -2.97
CA ALA A 418 -15.23 -2.95 -3.99
C ALA A 418 -16.24 -3.31 -5.09
N ASN A 419 -17.53 -3.00 -4.92
CA ASN A 419 -18.54 -3.17 -5.96
C ASN A 419 -18.41 -2.17 -7.12
N GLY A 420 -17.83 -0.99 -6.92
CA GLY A 420 -17.78 -0.02 -8.03
C GLY A 420 -16.83 1.16 -7.82
N HIS A 421 -16.17 1.25 -6.66
CA HIS A 421 -15.30 2.37 -6.31
C HIS A 421 -13.85 1.94 -6.12
N PRO A 422 -13.09 1.61 -7.18
CA PRO A 422 -11.70 1.14 -7.07
C PRO A 422 -10.78 2.16 -6.39
N ASN A 423 -11.05 3.46 -6.46
CA ASN A 423 -10.33 4.51 -5.75
C ASN A 423 -10.40 4.37 -4.21
N PHE A 424 -11.45 3.74 -3.66
CA PHE A 424 -11.58 3.39 -2.23
C PHE A 424 -11.06 1.98 -1.88
N VAL A 425 -10.66 1.20 -2.86
CA VAL A 425 -10.04 -0.13 -2.69
C VAL A 425 -8.52 -0.03 -2.80
N VAL A 426 -8.03 0.78 -3.73
CA VAL A 426 -6.61 0.98 -4.03
C VAL A 426 -5.99 1.98 -3.04
N LEU A 427 -5.85 1.58 -1.78
CA LEU A 427 -5.38 2.43 -0.68
C LEU A 427 -3.94 2.12 -0.25
N PHE A 428 -3.17 1.39 -1.04
CA PHE A 428 -1.83 0.92 -0.67
C PHE A 428 -0.82 2.05 -0.41
N MET A 429 -1.06 3.26 -0.91
CA MET A 429 -0.19 4.41 -0.64
C MET A 429 -0.43 5.03 0.74
N ILE A 430 -1.64 4.93 1.30
CA ILE A 430 -2.00 5.53 2.59
C ILE A 430 -1.09 5.04 3.74
N PRO A 431 -0.85 3.74 3.94
CA PRO A 431 0.08 3.28 4.97
C PRO A 431 1.52 3.76 4.76
N LEU A 432 1.93 3.97 3.50
CA LEU A 432 3.26 4.50 3.18
C LEU A 432 3.37 5.99 3.51
N ILE A 433 2.32 6.77 3.25
CA ILE A 433 2.18 8.18 3.63
C ILE A 433 2.26 8.30 5.16
N ILE A 434 1.50 7.47 5.89
CA ILE A 434 1.51 7.43 7.36
C ILE A 434 2.91 7.08 7.89
N ASP A 435 3.63 6.10 7.32
CA ASP A 435 5.00 5.79 7.73
C ASP A 435 5.94 6.98 7.54
N ARG A 436 5.78 7.76 6.43
CA ARG A 436 6.59 8.95 6.22
C ARG A 436 6.27 10.03 7.25
N ALA A 437 5.01 10.30 7.55
CA ALA A 437 4.58 11.24 8.59
C ALA A 437 5.15 10.85 9.97
N LEU A 438 5.04 9.57 10.36
CA LEU A 438 5.64 9.08 11.61
C LEU A 438 7.17 9.23 11.65
N ARG A 439 7.86 9.06 10.51
CA ARG A 439 9.31 9.26 10.42
C ARG A 439 9.71 10.73 10.49
N LEU A 440 8.88 11.62 10.01
CA LEU A 440 9.10 13.05 10.19
C LEU A 440 9.05 13.41 11.69
N CYS A 441 8.11 12.82 12.44
CA CYS A 441 8.05 12.99 13.90
C CYS A 441 9.33 12.51 14.62
N GLU A 442 10.08 11.53 14.04
CA GLU A 442 11.37 11.07 14.58
C GLU A 442 12.52 12.09 14.34
N GLY A 443 12.36 13.08 13.48
CA GLY A 443 13.31 14.16 13.22
C GLY A 443 14.64 13.79 12.53
N ARG A 444 14.86 12.51 12.18
CA ARG A 444 16.18 12.01 11.74
C ARG A 444 16.58 12.40 10.31
N ARG A 445 15.63 12.51 9.38
CA ARG A 445 15.88 12.75 7.93
C ARG A 445 14.74 13.55 7.32
N VAL A 446 14.47 14.71 7.85
CA VAL A 446 13.29 15.54 7.55
C VAL A 446 13.14 15.82 6.06
N VAL A 447 14.19 16.30 5.37
CA VAL A 447 14.11 16.62 3.94
C VAL A 447 13.79 15.40 3.10
N ARG A 448 14.50 14.27 3.31
CA ARG A 448 14.25 13.07 2.51
C ARG A 448 12.84 12.49 2.73
N ASP A 449 12.42 12.40 4.00
CA ASP A 449 11.13 11.83 4.33
C ASP A 449 9.98 12.80 3.92
N GLY A 450 10.24 14.12 3.92
CA GLY A 450 9.36 15.13 3.34
C GLY A 450 9.21 15.01 1.81
N VAL A 451 10.33 14.87 1.08
CA VAL A 451 10.27 14.62 -0.38
C VAL A 451 9.48 13.35 -0.71
N LEU A 452 9.76 12.25 0.01
CA LEU A 452 9.03 10.99 -0.20
C LEU A 452 7.55 11.11 0.16
N LEU A 453 7.21 11.85 1.21
CA LEU A 453 5.83 12.14 1.57
C LEU A 453 5.12 12.90 0.44
N GLY A 454 5.77 13.95 -0.09
CA GLY A 454 5.25 14.74 -1.22
C GLY A 454 5.01 13.88 -2.47
N LEU A 455 5.99 13.05 -2.85
CA LEU A 455 5.83 12.14 -4.01
C LEU A 455 4.70 11.12 -3.80
N PHE A 456 4.58 10.54 -2.59
CA PHE A 456 3.52 9.58 -2.29
C PHE A 456 2.14 10.23 -2.26
N ALA A 457 2.03 11.44 -1.71
CA ALA A 457 0.79 12.19 -1.71
C ALA A 457 0.38 12.61 -3.13
N THR A 458 1.34 13.08 -3.96
CA THR A 458 1.12 13.38 -5.37
C THR A 458 0.59 12.16 -6.11
N TYR A 459 1.22 11.00 -5.94
CA TYR A 459 0.76 9.77 -6.60
C TYR A 459 -0.63 9.33 -6.11
N GLN A 460 -0.91 9.48 -4.81
CA GLN A 460 -2.23 9.15 -4.23
C GLN A 460 -3.35 10.04 -4.82
N ILE A 461 -3.08 11.30 -5.14
CA ILE A 461 -4.05 12.17 -5.82
C ILE A 461 -4.46 11.59 -7.18
N PHE A 462 -3.50 11.06 -7.96
CA PHE A 462 -3.81 10.37 -9.21
C PHE A 462 -4.42 8.97 -9.04
N LEU A 463 -4.49 8.42 -7.82
CA LEU A 463 -5.24 7.21 -7.48
C LEU A 463 -6.64 7.52 -6.94
N GLY A 464 -6.80 8.65 -6.29
CA GLY A 464 -8.05 9.09 -5.69
C GLY A 464 -7.79 10.16 -4.63
N GLU A 465 -8.39 11.31 -4.81
CA GLU A 465 -8.22 12.49 -3.97
C GLU A 465 -8.99 12.38 -2.66
N GLU A 466 -10.24 11.98 -2.74
CA GLU A 466 -11.14 11.87 -1.60
C GLU A 466 -10.61 10.90 -0.54
N PRO A 467 -10.12 9.69 -0.86
CA PRO A 467 -9.45 8.83 0.11
C PRO A 467 -8.25 9.47 0.80
N LEU A 468 -7.48 10.30 0.08
CA LEU A 468 -6.36 11.04 0.68
C LEU A 468 -6.86 12.11 1.65
N LEU A 469 -7.91 12.84 1.31
CA LEU A 469 -8.52 13.86 2.16
C LEU A 469 -9.08 13.24 3.45
N ILE A 470 -9.80 12.12 3.34
CA ILE A 470 -10.33 11.38 4.50
C ILE A 470 -9.18 10.85 5.38
N ALA A 471 -8.11 10.31 4.77
CA ALA A 471 -6.94 9.85 5.50
C ALA A 471 -6.20 11.03 6.19
N ALA A 472 -6.08 12.18 5.52
CA ALA A 472 -5.49 13.39 6.09
C ALA A 472 -6.33 13.91 7.28
N LEU A 473 -7.65 13.91 7.18
CA LEU A 473 -8.56 14.22 8.28
C LEU A 473 -8.35 13.25 9.46
N GLY A 474 -8.30 11.95 9.18
CA GLY A 474 -8.01 10.94 10.19
C GLY A 474 -6.65 11.14 10.87
N MET A 475 -5.61 11.45 10.11
CA MET A 475 -4.28 11.77 10.65
C MET A 475 -4.27 13.07 11.46
N LEU A 476 -5.02 14.09 11.06
CA LEU A 476 -5.19 15.33 11.80
C LEU A 476 -5.86 15.06 13.16
N VAL A 477 -6.99 14.35 13.15
CA VAL A 477 -7.71 13.96 14.38
C VAL A 477 -6.81 13.14 15.30
N PHE A 478 -6.05 12.18 14.74
CA PHE A 478 -5.07 11.40 15.51
C PHE A 478 -3.98 12.29 16.13
N SER A 479 -3.46 13.25 15.39
CA SER A 479 -2.41 14.17 15.87
C SER A 479 -2.92 15.06 17.00
N LEU A 480 -4.16 15.57 16.88
CA LEU A 480 -4.82 16.36 17.93
C LEU A 480 -5.11 15.51 19.17
N ALA A 481 -5.64 14.28 18.96
CA ALA A 481 -5.85 13.33 20.06
C ALA A 481 -4.54 12.97 20.76
N TYR A 482 -3.45 12.75 20.00
CA TYR A 482 -2.13 12.49 20.56
C TYR A 482 -1.59 13.69 21.34
N LEU A 483 -1.79 14.91 20.85
CA LEU A 483 -1.43 16.16 21.55
C LEU A 483 -2.16 16.31 22.89
N LEU A 484 -3.45 15.94 22.93
CA LEU A 484 -4.24 15.97 24.17
C LEU A 484 -3.75 14.91 25.18
N VAL A 485 -3.28 13.77 24.70
CA VAL A 485 -2.90 12.62 25.54
C VAL A 485 -1.44 12.69 26.00
N ASP A 486 -0.52 13.18 25.16
CA ASP A 486 0.92 13.30 25.43
C ASP A 486 1.47 14.57 24.78
N ARG A 487 1.15 15.71 25.42
CA ARG A 487 1.49 17.05 24.93
C ARG A 487 2.99 17.23 24.70
N ARG A 488 3.81 16.68 25.60
CA ARG A 488 5.28 16.86 25.53
C ARG A 488 5.84 16.27 24.24
N ARG A 489 5.57 14.98 24.00
CA ARG A 489 6.07 14.29 22.79
C ARG A 489 5.45 14.85 21.51
N ALA A 490 4.20 15.29 21.55
CA ALA A 490 3.57 15.93 20.40
C ALA A 490 4.27 17.24 20.01
N LEU A 491 4.61 18.08 20.99
CA LEU A 491 5.31 19.34 20.75
C LEU A 491 6.76 19.11 20.29
N GLU A 492 7.47 18.11 20.82
CA GLU A 492 8.80 17.71 20.35
C GLU A 492 8.77 17.28 18.85
N ALA A 493 7.72 16.58 18.43
CA ALA A 493 7.51 16.15 17.05
C ALA A 493 7.01 17.26 16.11
N ALA A 494 6.42 18.33 16.62
CA ALA A 494 5.74 19.36 15.83
C ALA A 494 6.68 20.07 14.84
N ARG A 495 7.89 20.48 15.29
CA ARG A 495 8.85 21.18 14.44
C ARG A 495 9.36 20.32 13.28
N PRO A 496 9.90 19.10 13.49
CA PRO A 496 10.36 18.27 12.37
C PRO A 496 9.21 17.82 11.46
N LEU A 497 8.00 17.60 12.00
CA LEU A 497 6.81 17.31 11.20
C LEU A 497 6.46 18.51 10.31
N GLY A 498 6.35 19.73 10.88
CA GLY A 498 6.02 20.94 10.14
C GLY A 498 7.02 21.25 9.03
N LEU A 499 8.33 21.15 9.32
CA LEU A 499 9.37 21.32 8.29
C LEU A 499 9.25 20.25 7.19
N GLY A 500 8.98 18.99 7.55
CA GLY A 500 8.81 17.92 6.60
C GLY A 500 7.55 18.09 5.73
N LEU A 501 6.46 18.59 6.31
CA LEU A 501 5.23 18.92 5.56
C LEU A 501 5.48 20.10 4.59
N ALA A 502 6.25 21.12 5.00
CA ALA A 502 6.64 22.21 4.10
C ALA A 502 7.47 21.70 2.91
N VAL A 503 8.43 20.78 3.15
CA VAL A 503 9.18 20.12 2.06
C VAL A 503 8.24 19.31 1.17
N ALA A 504 7.29 18.55 1.74
CA ALA A 504 6.31 17.78 0.98
C ALA A 504 5.43 18.70 0.12
N ALA A 505 4.95 19.82 0.65
CA ALA A 505 4.21 20.83 -0.10
C ALA A 505 5.05 21.40 -1.26
N GLY A 506 6.34 21.70 -1.01
CA GLY A 506 7.27 22.14 -2.04
C GLY A 506 7.49 21.14 -3.18
N VAL A 507 7.20 19.85 -2.97
CA VAL A 507 7.19 18.80 -4.01
C VAL A 507 5.82 18.69 -4.67
N CYS A 508 4.74 18.65 -3.87
CA CYS A 508 3.38 18.47 -4.37
C CYS A 508 2.93 19.63 -5.26
N VAL A 509 3.16 20.89 -4.82
CA VAL A 509 2.65 22.08 -5.50
C VAL A 509 3.11 22.16 -6.96
N PRO A 510 4.41 22.05 -7.29
CA PRO A 510 4.83 22.08 -8.69
C PRO A 510 4.30 20.92 -9.53
N LEU A 511 4.22 19.71 -8.95
CA LEU A 511 3.77 18.52 -9.67
C LEU A 511 2.25 18.52 -9.93
N LEU A 512 1.49 19.12 -9.04
CA LEU A 512 0.02 19.13 -9.10
C LEU A 512 -0.57 20.45 -9.56
N ALA A 513 0.23 21.51 -9.73
CA ALA A 513 -0.27 22.85 -10.09
C ALA A 513 -1.13 22.81 -11.36
N PHE A 514 -0.64 22.19 -12.45
CA PHE A 514 -1.38 22.12 -13.69
C PHE A 514 -2.58 21.14 -13.62
N PRO A 515 -2.44 19.87 -13.12
CA PRO A 515 -3.59 18.98 -12.97
C PRO A 515 -4.71 19.57 -12.13
N LEU A 516 -4.39 20.16 -10.96
CA LEU A 516 -5.41 20.76 -10.08
C LEU A 516 -5.99 22.04 -10.68
N TYR A 517 -5.19 22.86 -11.36
CA TYR A 517 -5.72 24.00 -12.11
C TYR A 517 -6.73 23.52 -13.16
N TRP A 518 -6.41 22.46 -13.92
CA TRP A 518 -7.30 21.88 -14.91
C TRP A 518 -8.58 21.33 -14.29
N GLN A 519 -8.48 20.66 -13.15
CA GLN A 519 -9.62 20.12 -12.41
C GLN A 519 -10.60 21.20 -11.99
N PHE A 520 -10.12 22.26 -11.34
CA PHE A 520 -10.97 23.28 -10.72
C PHE A 520 -11.34 24.44 -11.64
N PHE A 521 -10.54 24.71 -12.67
CA PHE A 521 -10.72 25.87 -13.56
C PHE A 521 -10.72 25.51 -15.04
N GLY A 522 -10.49 24.25 -15.40
CA GLY A 522 -10.52 23.76 -16.78
C GLY A 522 -11.94 23.64 -17.36
N PRO A 523 -12.06 23.16 -18.62
CA PRO A 523 -13.36 22.88 -19.23
C PRO A 523 -14.15 21.91 -18.38
N GLN A 524 -15.47 22.09 -18.29
CA GLN A 524 -16.37 21.21 -17.53
C GLN A 524 -15.96 20.98 -16.06
N SER A 525 -15.25 21.94 -15.45
CA SER A 525 -15.03 21.95 -14.00
C SER A 525 -16.33 22.33 -13.28
N TYR A 526 -16.49 21.84 -12.04
CA TYR A 526 -17.67 22.08 -11.21
C TYR A 526 -17.27 22.37 -9.76
N HIS A 527 -18.21 22.93 -9.00
CA HIS A 527 -18.10 23.16 -7.57
C HIS A 527 -19.09 22.25 -6.88
N SER A 528 -18.70 21.62 -5.78
CA SER A 528 -19.46 20.65 -5.01
C SER A 528 -20.18 19.57 -5.86
N VAL A 529 -20.55 18.48 -5.26
CA VAL A 529 -21.42 17.47 -5.88
C VAL A 529 -22.62 17.28 -4.95
N LEU A 530 -23.84 17.42 -5.49
CA LEU A 530 -25.05 17.22 -4.73
C LEU A 530 -25.26 15.71 -4.46
N HIS A 531 -24.94 15.27 -3.26
CA HIS A 531 -25.20 13.91 -2.79
C HIS A 531 -26.55 13.77 -2.03
N GLY A 532 -27.40 14.78 -2.11
CA GLY A 532 -28.61 14.92 -1.28
C GLY A 532 -28.38 15.75 -0.03
N ASP A 533 -29.46 15.99 0.74
CA ASP A 533 -29.41 16.83 1.95
C ASP A 533 -28.66 16.20 3.11
N ASN A 534 -28.46 14.88 3.08
CA ASN A 534 -27.76 14.12 4.11
C ASN A 534 -27.27 12.77 3.56
N ALA A 535 -25.98 12.66 3.36
CA ALA A 535 -25.30 11.42 2.96
C ALA A 535 -24.54 10.76 4.14
N GLY A 536 -24.87 11.17 5.38
CA GLY A 536 -24.35 10.62 6.62
C GLY A 536 -24.88 9.23 6.93
N ASN A 537 -24.13 8.48 7.74
CA ASN A 537 -24.53 7.16 8.19
C ASN A 537 -25.66 7.23 9.23
N SER A 538 -26.62 6.34 9.12
CA SER A 538 -27.58 6.12 10.22
C SER A 538 -26.85 5.63 11.48
N PRO A 539 -27.16 6.14 12.70
CA PRO A 539 -26.61 5.59 13.94
C PRO A 539 -26.81 4.09 14.10
N ARG A 540 -27.88 3.54 13.54
CA ARG A 540 -28.16 2.10 13.55
C ARG A 540 -27.19 1.33 12.65
N ALA A 541 -26.76 1.89 11.53
CA ALA A 541 -25.79 1.26 10.63
C ALA A 541 -24.46 0.92 11.34
N LEU A 542 -24.05 1.67 12.37
CA LEU A 542 -22.82 1.41 13.12
C LEU A 542 -22.79 0.02 13.77
N VAL A 543 -23.93 -0.50 14.20
CA VAL A 543 -24.04 -1.77 14.92
C VAL A 543 -24.58 -2.92 14.06
N GLU A 544 -25.10 -2.63 12.89
CA GLU A 544 -25.58 -3.61 11.91
C GLU A 544 -24.44 -4.14 11.04
N TYR A 545 -24.73 -5.13 10.20
CA TYR A 545 -23.76 -5.79 9.32
C TYR A 545 -24.00 -5.40 7.86
N ALA A 546 -22.93 -5.20 7.11
CA ALA A 546 -23.01 -4.94 5.67
C ALA A 546 -23.58 -6.14 4.90
N ALA A 547 -24.23 -5.90 3.78
CA ALA A 547 -24.88 -6.93 2.96
C ALA A 547 -23.94 -8.09 2.58
N ARG A 548 -22.65 -7.82 2.38
CA ARG A 548 -21.63 -8.82 2.02
C ARG A 548 -20.79 -9.28 3.22
N SER A 549 -21.32 -9.18 4.43
CA SER A 549 -20.77 -9.81 5.63
C SER A 549 -21.43 -11.16 5.89
N LEU A 550 -20.75 -12.05 6.60
CA LEU A 550 -21.30 -13.39 6.92
C LEU A 550 -22.65 -13.33 7.64
N PHE A 551 -22.84 -12.35 8.53
CA PHE A 551 -24.11 -12.13 9.25
C PHE A 551 -24.90 -10.97 8.63
N GLY A 552 -24.54 -10.53 7.43
CA GLY A 552 -25.18 -9.42 6.73
C GLY A 552 -26.59 -9.77 6.24
N ASP A 553 -27.43 -8.75 6.26
CA ASP A 553 -28.77 -8.77 5.63
C ASP A 553 -28.86 -7.64 4.61
N ALA A 554 -29.04 -8.00 3.34
CA ALA A 554 -29.03 -7.05 2.23
C ALA A 554 -30.19 -6.05 2.31
N GLU A 555 -31.35 -6.45 2.83
CA GLU A 555 -32.52 -5.59 2.94
C GLU A 555 -32.31 -4.52 4.03
N THR A 556 -31.83 -4.95 5.20
CA THR A 556 -31.51 -4.02 6.31
C THR A 556 -30.38 -3.07 5.92
N ALA A 557 -29.30 -3.60 5.30
CA ALA A 557 -28.17 -2.78 4.85
C ALA A 557 -28.61 -1.76 3.78
N GLY A 558 -29.43 -2.17 2.80
CA GLY A 558 -29.94 -1.28 1.77
C GLY A 558 -30.85 -0.15 2.31
N ARG A 559 -31.61 -0.42 3.36
CA ARG A 559 -32.45 0.62 4.00
C ARG A 559 -31.67 1.63 4.86
N LEU A 560 -30.48 1.26 5.34
CA LEU A 560 -29.66 2.07 6.25
C LEU A 560 -28.45 2.73 5.58
N SER A 561 -28.18 2.45 4.31
CA SER A 561 -27.12 3.03 3.53
C SER A 561 -27.66 3.93 2.42
N LEU A 562 -26.80 4.83 1.92
CA LEU A 562 -27.14 5.70 0.78
C LEU A 562 -27.46 4.89 -0.47
N ASN A 563 -26.63 3.88 -0.72
CA ASN A 563 -26.82 2.87 -1.78
C ASN A 563 -25.97 1.62 -1.48
N THR A 564 -25.94 0.64 -2.37
CA THR A 564 -25.25 -0.64 -2.19
C THR A 564 -23.73 -0.52 -2.13
N THR A 565 -23.12 0.52 -2.70
CA THR A 565 -21.66 0.76 -2.67
C THR A 565 -21.23 1.60 -1.46
N GLU A 566 -22.16 2.21 -0.71
CA GLU A 566 -21.91 3.16 0.36
C GLU A 566 -22.29 2.62 1.76
N GLN A 567 -21.96 1.35 2.05
CA GLN A 567 -22.18 0.76 3.38
C GLN A 567 -20.98 1.07 4.29
N ASN A 568 -20.77 2.34 4.61
CA ASN A 568 -19.54 2.89 5.17
C ASN A 568 -19.30 2.62 6.67
N ALA A 569 -20.37 2.29 7.43
CA ALA A 569 -20.32 2.23 8.90
C ALA A 569 -20.71 0.86 9.49
N PHE A 570 -20.92 -0.14 8.68
CA PHE A 570 -21.46 -1.46 9.07
C PHE A 570 -20.41 -2.37 9.70
N TYR A 571 -19.81 -1.95 10.82
CA TYR A 571 -18.79 -2.72 11.53
C TYR A 571 -19.39 -3.84 12.41
N GLY A 572 -20.67 -3.80 12.70
CA GLY A 572 -21.32 -4.74 13.60
C GLY A 572 -20.98 -4.50 15.08
N TRP A 573 -21.95 -4.69 15.96
CA TRP A 573 -21.75 -4.46 17.39
C TRP A 573 -20.61 -5.28 18.02
N PRO A 574 -20.31 -6.58 17.62
CA PRO A 574 -19.26 -7.34 18.27
C PRO A 574 -17.88 -6.76 18.01
N LEU A 575 -17.61 -6.29 16.78
CA LEU A 575 -16.32 -5.71 16.42
C LEU A 575 -16.12 -4.34 17.10
N LEU A 576 -17.16 -3.52 17.19
CA LEU A 576 -17.11 -2.25 17.93
C LEU A 576 -16.89 -2.50 19.43
N ALA A 577 -17.65 -3.43 20.03
CA ALA A 577 -17.48 -3.82 21.43
C ALA A 577 -16.07 -4.34 21.72
N PHE A 578 -15.49 -5.14 20.81
CA PHE A 578 -14.10 -5.57 20.87
C PHE A 578 -13.14 -4.38 20.83
N GLY A 579 -13.33 -3.44 19.92
CA GLY A 579 -12.53 -2.21 19.84
C GLY A 579 -12.55 -1.40 21.12
N VAL A 580 -13.72 -1.23 21.73
CA VAL A 580 -13.88 -0.57 23.03
C VAL A 580 -13.19 -1.37 24.14
N ALA A 581 -13.41 -2.70 24.22
CA ALA A 581 -12.77 -3.55 25.23
C ALA A 581 -11.25 -3.51 25.16
N VAL A 582 -10.67 -3.57 23.95
CA VAL A 582 -9.22 -3.46 23.75
C VAL A 582 -8.72 -2.06 24.14
N SER A 583 -9.46 -1.02 23.80
CA SER A 583 -9.12 0.36 24.15
C SER A 583 -9.09 0.56 25.67
N VAL A 584 -10.08 0.03 26.40
CA VAL A 584 -10.11 0.05 27.86
C VAL A 584 -8.99 -0.80 28.47
N TRP A 585 -8.80 -2.03 27.98
CA TRP A 585 -7.74 -2.93 28.44
C TRP A 585 -6.34 -2.36 28.30
N MET A 586 -6.09 -1.65 27.19
CA MET A 586 -4.78 -1.07 26.89
C MET A 586 -4.75 0.45 27.07
N TRP A 587 -5.67 1.04 27.84
CA TRP A 587 -5.86 2.49 28.00
C TRP A 587 -4.61 3.25 28.42
N ARG A 588 -3.71 2.61 29.19
CA ARG A 588 -2.45 3.22 29.60
C ARG A 588 -1.49 3.52 28.44
N ARG A 589 -1.70 2.91 27.24
CA ARG A 589 -0.87 3.20 26.06
C ARG A 589 -1.37 4.45 25.34
N THR A 590 -0.53 5.47 25.24
CA THR A 590 -0.81 6.73 24.55
C THR A 590 -1.40 6.53 23.14
N VAL A 591 -0.80 5.64 22.36
CA VAL A 591 -1.26 5.35 20.99
C VAL A 591 -2.67 4.77 20.96
N VAL A 592 -3.02 3.89 21.93
CA VAL A 592 -4.36 3.28 22.00
C VAL A 592 -5.41 4.33 22.33
N ARG A 593 -5.12 5.23 23.27
CA ARG A 593 -6.01 6.36 23.58
C ARG A 593 -6.24 7.27 22.38
N ALA A 594 -5.16 7.62 21.67
CA ALA A 594 -5.26 8.46 20.47
C ALA A 594 -6.07 7.76 19.37
N LEU A 595 -5.84 6.46 19.13
CA LEU A 595 -6.61 5.66 18.15
C LEU A 595 -8.10 5.56 18.55
N ALA A 596 -8.40 5.31 19.83
CA ALA A 596 -9.78 5.23 20.31
C ALA A 596 -10.53 6.56 20.11
N ILE A 597 -9.88 7.69 20.44
CA ILE A 597 -10.45 9.03 20.19
C ILE A 597 -10.64 9.25 18.69
N THR A 598 -9.65 8.88 17.85
CA THR A 598 -9.75 9.04 16.40
C THR A 598 -10.93 8.25 15.83
N GLY A 599 -11.08 6.99 16.22
CA GLY A 599 -12.20 6.16 15.78
C GLY A 599 -13.56 6.74 16.23
N ALA A 600 -13.67 7.17 17.50
CA ALA A 600 -14.90 7.77 18.01
C ALA A 600 -15.27 9.06 17.27
N VAL A 601 -14.28 9.95 17.03
CA VAL A 601 -14.51 11.20 16.28
C VAL A 601 -14.90 10.90 14.83
N ALA A 602 -14.23 9.93 14.17
CA ALA A 602 -14.56 9.54 12.80
C ALA A 602 -16.00 9.01 12.69
N LEU A 603 -16.42 8.14 13.63
CA LEU A 603 -17.81 7.65 13.66
C LEU A 603 -18.81 8.79 13.89
N LEU A 604 -18.51 9.73 14.77
CA LEU A 604 -19.39 10.88 15.02
C LEU A 604 -19.48 11.80 13.79
N LEU A 605 -18.37 12.13 13.15
CA LEU A 605 -18.36 12.96 11.94
C LEU A 605 -19.10 12.30 10.79
N SER A 606 -19.03 10.97 10.69
CA SER A 606 -19.70 10.21 9.63
C SER A 606 -21.23 10.17 9.72
N LEU A 607 -21.82 10.62 10.84
CA LEU A 607 -23.28 10.71 10.99
C LEU A 607 -23.90 11.85 10.17
N GLY A 608 -23.07 12.69 9.55
CA GLY A 608 -23.52 13.75 8.68
C GLY A 608 -23.95 15.05 9.38
N PRO A 609 -24.51 16.01 8.64
CA PRO A 609 -24.99 17.29 9.16
C PRO A 609 -26.31 17.17 9.92
N TRP A 610 -27.07 16.12 9.68
CA TRP A 610 -28.37 15.85 10.29
C TRP A 610 -28.45 14.40 10.74
N VAL A 611 -28.64 14.18 12.05
CA VAL A 611 -28.64 12.84 12.65
C VAL A 611 -30.06 12.45 13.05
N PRO A 612 -30.69 11.52 12.32
CA PRO A 612 -32.01 11.02 12.70
C PRO A 612 -31.91 10.17 13.98
N VAL A 613 -32.74 10.46 14.97
CA VAL A 613 -32.83 9.66 16.21
C VAL A 613 -33.64 8.40 15.92
N PRO A 614 -33.06 7.19 16.07
CA PRO A 614 -33.71 5.95 15.72
C PRO A 614 -35.08 5.80 16.43
N ARG A 615 -36.12 5.38 15.70
CA ARG A 615 -37.50 5.15 16.18
C ARG A 615 -38.23 6.41 16.61
N THR A 616 -37.81 7.60 16.22
CA THR A 616 -38.49 8.88 16.47
C THR A 616 -38.45 9.72 15.21
N ASP A 617 -39.26 10.78 15.16
CA ASP A 617 -39.22 11.79 14.08
C ASP A 617 -38.27 12.94 14.39
N VAL A 618 -37.44 12.79 15.41
CA VAL A 618 -36.50 13.83 15.84
C VAL A 618 -35.23 13.75 15.03
N VAL A 619 -34.79 14.88 14.47
CA VAL A 619 -33.53 15.03 13.78
C VAL A 619 -32.64 16.02 14.52
N LEU A 620 -31.46 15.59 14.94
CA LEU A 620 -30.51 16.42 15.69
C LEU A 620 -29.47 17.02 14.73
N PRO A 621 -28.94 18.23 15.03
CA PRO A 621 -27.80 18.76 14.29
C PRO A 621 -26.56 17.90 14.51
N GLY A 622 -25.97 17.38 13.42
CA GLY A 622 -24.79 16.54 13.46
C GLY A 622 -23.49 17.33 13.35
N PRO A 623 -22.35 16.71 13.73
CA PRO A 623 -21.07 17.42 13.82
C PRO A 623 -20.48 17.80 12.45
N TRP A 624 -20.88 17.13 11.36
CA TRP A 624 -20.43 17.47 10.02
C TRP A 624 -20.84 18.87 9.55
N ARG A 625 -21.85 19.49 10.20
CA ARG A 625 -22.25 20.89 9.92
C ARG A 625 -21.10 21.90 10.06
N LEU A 626 -20.08 21.56 10.87
CA LEU A 626 -18.89 22.38 11.01
C LEU A 626 -17.98 22.34 9.81
N MET A 627 -18.12 21.31 8.95
CA MET A 627 -17.23 21.04 7.83
C MET A 627 -17.90 21.23 6.47
N VAL A 628 -19.20 21.09 6.36
CA VAL A 628 -19.94 21.10 5.07
C VAL A 628 -19.70 22.35 4.20
N LYS A 629 -19.34 23.48 4.81
CA LYS A 629 -19.02 24.74 4.09
C LYS A 629 -17.53 24.98 3.89
N LEU A 630 -16.67 24.06 4.34
CA LEU A 630 -15.24 24.20 4.12
C LEU A 630 -14.88 23.72 2.70
N PRO A 631 -13.95 24.42 2.02
CA PRO A 631 -13.48 23.99 0.72
C PRO A 631 -13.03 22.53 0.73
N LEU A 632 -13.34 21.79 -0.33
CA LEU A 632 -13.13 20.35 -0.54
C LEU A 632 -14.08 19.45 0.26
N PHE A 633 -14.51 19.83 1.46
CA PHE A 633 -15.41 19.01 2.29
C PHE A 633 -16.87 19.08 1.83
N GLU A 634 -17.22 20.09 1.05
CA GLU A 634 -18.55 20.24 0.44
C GLU A 634 -18.89 19.15 -0.61
N SER A 635 -17.86 18.47 -1.15
CA SER A 635 -18.01 17.40 -2.14
C SER A 635 -17.79 16.01 -1.56
N VAL A 636 -17.51 15.90 -0.25
CA VAL A 636 -17.25 14.61 0.43
C VAL A 636 -18.58 14.01 0.87
N ILE A 637 -18.78 12.73 0.56
CA ILE A 637 -19.84 11.94 1.17
C ILE A 637 -19.42 11.68 2.63
N GLU A 638 -20.05 12.39 3.57
CA GLU A 638 -19.66 12.39 4.98
C GLU A 638 -19.70 11.01 5.63
N GLY A 639 -20.58 10.13 5.16
CA GLY A 639 -20.64 8.74 5.59
C GLY A 639 -19.31 7.99 5.43
N ARG A 640 -18.52 8.34 4.43
CA ARG A 640 -17.21 7.73 4.12
C ARG A 640 -16.15 7.98 5.21
N VAL A 641 -16.30 9.00 6.04
CA VAL A 641 -15.37 9.28 7.16
C VAL A 641 -15.29 8.10 8.13
N ALA A 642 -16.36 7.29 8.26
CA ALA A 642 -16.34 6.05 9.04
C ALA A 642 -15.28 5.06 8.59
N MET A 643 -14.81 5.11 7.32
CA MET A 643 -13.76 4.23 6.80
C MET A 643 -12.43 4.37 7.57
N VAL A 644 -12.17 5.50 8.22
CA VAL A 644 -11.02 5.70 9.13
C VAL A 644 -11.01 4.65 10.26
N CYS A 645 -12.16 4.12 10.64
CA CYS A 645 -12.24 3.10 11.69
C CYS A 645 -11.68 1.76 11.28
N ALA A 646 -11.66 1.40 9.99
CA ALA A 646 -11.12 0.12 9.52
C ALA A 646 -9.63 -0.05 9.90
N PRO A 647 -8.71 0.86 9.56
CA PRO A 647 -7.33 0.77 9.99
C PRO A 647 -7.15 0.96 11.51
N VAL A 648 -7.97 1.79 12.17
CA VAL A 648 -7.94 1.94 13.63
C VAL A 648 -8.24 0.60 14.32
N LEU A 649 -9.33 -0.07 13.94
CA LEU A 649 -9.70 -1.39 14.45
C LEU A 649 -8.65 -2.45 14.07
N GLY A 650 -8.08 -2.36 12.87
CA GLY A 650 -6.98 -3.23 12.43
C GLY A 650 -5.74 -3.13 13.32
N VAL A 651 -5.32 -1.92 13.71
CA VAL A 651 -4.19 -1.71 14.64
C VAL A 651 -4.55 -2.20 16.05
N LEU A 652 -5.74 -1.90 16.55
CA LEU A 652 -6.21 -2.38 17.87
C LEU A 652 -6.26 -3.91 17.91
N LEU A 653 -6.77 -4.56 16.87
CA LEU A 653 -6.79 -6.02 16.72
C LEU A 653 -5.37 -6.60 16.76
N ALA A 654 -4.45 -6.00 16.00
CA ALA A 654 -3.06 -6.46 15.96
C ALA A 654 -2.38 -6.34 17.34
N LEU A 655 -2.58 -5.23 18.05
CA LEU A 655 -2.06 -5.01 19.40
C LEU A 655 -2.64 -6.02 20.41
N ALA A 656 -3.94 -6.28 20.33
CA ALA A 656 -4.62 -7.26 21.16
C ALA A 656 -4.07 -8.68 20.92
N LEU A 657 -4.02 -9.13 19.66
CA LEU A 657 -3.52 -10.44 19.28
C LEU A 657 -2.06 -10.64 19.69
N ASP A 658 -1.19 -9.63 19.46
CA ASP A 658 0.23 -9.68 19.84
C ASP A 658 0.41 -9.87 21.37
N ARG A 659 -0.52 -9.32 22.17
CA ARG A 659 -0.53 -9.47 23.62
C ARG A 659 -1.17 -10.79 24.07
N ILE A 660 -2.32 -11.18 23.47
CA ILE A 660 -3.05 -12.42 23.81
C ILE A 660 -2.16 -13.64 23.59
N VAL A 661 -1.45 -13.72 22.46
CA VAL A 661 -0.57 -14.86 22.15
C VAL A 661 0.57 -15.03 23.16
N ARG A 662 0.98 -13.95 23.85
CA ARG A 662 2.03 -13.97 24.88
C ARG A 662 1.52 -14.31 26.29
N VAL A 663 0.20 -14.41 26.47
CA VAL A 663 -0.39 -14.80 27.76
C VAL A 663 0.00 -16.24 28.07
N ARG A 664 0.59 -16.47 29.25
CA ARG A 664 1.07 -17.81 29.68
C ARG A 664 -0.07 -18.76 30.04
N THR A 665 -1.12 -18.25 30.66
CA THR A 665 -2.30 -19.02 31.06
C THR A 665 -3.10 -19.43 29.84
N ARG A 666 -3.24 -20.73 29.61
CA ARG A 666 -3.89 -21.30 28.41
C ARG A 666 -5.36 -20.87 28.29
N GLU A 667 -6.07 -20.90 29.41
CA GLU A 667 -7.49 -20.55 29.49
C GLU A 667 -7.73 -19.09 29.07
N LEU A 668 -6.96 -18.16 29.63
CA LEU A 668 -7.07 -16.72 29.29
C LEU A 668 -6.67 -16.46 27.84
N ARG A 669 -5.67 -17.16 27.33
CA ARG A 669 -5.28 -17.07 25.91
C ARG A 669 -6.39 -17.58 25.00
N THR A 670 -7.00 -18.72 25.34
CA THR A 670 -8.11 -19.30 24.57
C THR A 670 -9.32 -18.36 24.61
N LEU A 671 -9.69 -17.85 25.80
CA LEU A 671 -10.77 -16.87 25.93
C LEU A 671 -10.54 -15.61 25.09
N GLY A 672 -9.31 -15.09 25.11
CA GLY A 672 -8.96 -13.94 24.27
C GLY A 672 -9.07 -14.23 22.76
N LEU A 673 -8.67 -15.41 22.31
CA LEU A 673 -8.82 -15.83 20.91
C LEU A 673 -10.28 -16.05 20.52
N LEU A 674 -11.10 -16.61 21.42
CA LEU A 674 -12.54 -16.74 21.22
C LEU A 674 -13.20 -15.36 21.11
N GLY A 675 -12.81 -14.40 21.94
CA GLY A 675 -13.28 -13.01 21.84
C GLY A 675 -12.94 -12.35 20.49
N VAL A 676 -11.72 -12.59 19.99
CA VAL A 676 -11.32 -12.14 18.64
C VAL A 676 -12.18 -12.81 17.56
N ALA A 677 -12.39 -14.13 17.66
CA ALA A 677 -13.20 -14.87 16.70
C ALA A 677 -14.65 -14.37 16.70
N ALA A 678 -15.24 -14.16 17.88
CA ALA A 678 -16.60 -13.63 18.02
C ALA A 678 -16.76 -12.22 17.42
N ALA A 679 -15.71 -11.40 17.47
CA ALA A 679 -15.72 -10.07 16.87
C ALA A 679 -15.57 -10.10 15.34
N LEU A 680 -14.78 -11.04 14.79
CA LEU A 680 -14.45 -11.06 13.37
C LEU A 680 -15.38 -11.92 12.53
N ILE A 681 -15.85 -13.06 13.03
CA ILE A 681 -16.66 -14.01 12.26
C ILE A 681 -17.90 -13.33 11.64
N PRO A 682 -18.68 -12.51 12.35
CA PRO A 682 -19.87 -11.90 11.78
C PRO A 682 -19.59 -10.96 10.60
N VAL A 683 -18.43 -10.33 10.58
CA VAL A 683 -18.02 -9.35 9.56
C VAL A 683 -17.10 -9.95 8.47
N LEU A 684 -16.87 -11.26 8.46
CA LEU A 684 -16.11 -11.90 7.40
C LEU A 684 -16.73 -11.62 6.04
N PRO A 685 -15.93 -11.21 5.05
CA PRO A 685 -16.44 -10.86 3.73
C PRO A 685 -16.97 -12.10 2.99
N LEU A 686 -18.12 -11.94 2.38
CA LEU A 686 -18.63 -12.85 1.36
C LEU A 686 -18.18 -12.39 -0.03
N PRO A 687 -18.14 -13.29 -1.03
CA PRO A 687 -17.88 -12.92 -2.41
C PRO A 687 -18.88 -11.88 -2.91
N LEU A 688 -18.40 -10.95 -3.74
CA LEU A 688 -19.29 -9.99 -4.37
C LEU A 688 -20.27 -10.71 -5.31
N ALA A 689 -21.53 -10.28 -5.29
CA ALA A 689 -22.53 -10.80 -6.18
C ALA A 689 -22.26 -10.33 -7.61
N VAL A 690 -22.53 -11.20 -8.56
CA VAL A 690 -22.50 -10.89 -9.97
C VAL A 690 -23.86 -11.13 -10.60
N ARG A 691 -24.12 -10.46 -11.71
CA ARG A 691 -25.26 -10.67 -12.60
C ARG A 691 -24.76 -10.86 -14.03
N GLU A 692 -25.60 -11.32 -14.91
CA GLU A 692 -25.33 -11.29 -16.34
C GLU A 692 -25.19 -9.84 -16.81
N ARG A 693 -24.22 -9.60 -17.67
CA ARG A 693 -24.02 -8.30 -18.32
C ARG A 693 -25.03 -8.16 -19.45
N ALA A 694 -25.62 -6.96 -19.58
CA ALA A 694 -26.45 -6.67 -20.73
C ALA A 694 -25.62 -6.81 -22.04
N PRO A 695 -26.10 -7.56 -23.04
CA PRO A 695 -25.36 -7.74 -24.28
C PRO A 695 -25.23 -6.42 -25.03
N VAL A 696 -24.09 -6.23 -25.70
CA VAL A 696 -23.91 -5.11 -26.60
C VAL A 696 -24.82 -5.36 -27.82
N PRO A 697 -25.65 -4.33 -28.23
CA PRO A 697 -26.49 -4.51 -29.41
C PRO A 697 -25.70 -4.92 -30.65
N ALA A 698 -26.24 -5.86 -31.43
CA ALA A 698 -25.60 -6.33 -32.66
C ALA A 698 -25.34 -5.19 -33.64
N PHE A 699 -26.17 -4.16 -33.63
CA PHE A 699 -25.99 -2.93 -34.37
C PHE A 699 -24.66 -2.22 -34.07
N ILE A 700 -24.23 -2.25 -32.82
CA ILE A 700 -22.94 -1.70 -32.38
C ILE A 700 -21.83 -2.68 -32.70
N ALA A 701 -21.92 -3.91 -32.22
CA ALA A 701 -20.87 -4.93 -32.33
C ALA A 701 -20.50 -5.25 -33.81
N SER A 702 -21.47 -5.23 -34.73
CA SER A 702 -21.20 -5.42 -36.17
C SER A 702 -20.62 -4.20 -36.87
N GLY A 703 -20.58 -3.04 -36.22
CA GLY A 703 -20.17 -1.78 -36.83
C GLY A 703 -21.24 -1.16 -37.77
N ALA A 704 -22.49 -1.63 -37.76
CA ALA A 704 -23.58 -1.09 -38.59
C ALA A 704 -23.84 0.38 -38.29
N TRP A 705 -23.58 0.85 -37.09
CA TRP A 705 -23.69 2.27 -36.67
C TRP A 705 -22.88 3.22 -37.53
N LYS A 706 -21.79 2.80 -38.18
CA LYS A 706 -20.94 3.59 -39.08
C LYS A 706 -21.71 4.16 -40.30
N GLY A 707 -22.80 3.47 -40.67
CA GLY A 707 -23.70 3.95 -41.72
C GLY A 707 -24.67 5.07 -41.31
N TYR A 708 -24.74 5.36 -39.98
CA TYR A 708 -25.71 6.27 -39.40
C TYR A 708 -25.09 7.49 -38.71
N VAL A 709 -23.87 7.34 -38.17
CA VAL A 709 -23.15 8.38 -37.41
C VAL A 709 -21.83 8.67 -38.14
N LYS A 710 -21.62 9.90 -38.56
CA LYS A 710 -20.39 10.38 -39.23
C LYS A 710 -19.41 10.94 -38.21
N ASP A 711 -18.18 11.17 -38.68
CA ASP A 711 -17.16 11.83 -37.86
C ASP A 711 -17.68 13.20 -37.37
N GLY A 712 -17.55 13.43 -36.06
CA GLY A 712 -18.01 14.67 -35.43
C GLY A 712 -19.49 14.67 -35.03
N GLU A 713 -20.27 13.67 -35.41
CA GLU A 713 -21.65 13.48 -34.97
C GLU A 713 -21.71 12.60 -33.72
N ALA A 714 -22.82 12.67 -32.99
CA ALA A 714 -23.08 11.87 -31.78
C ALA A 714 -24.16 10.81 -32.04
N LEU A 715 -24.00 9.65 -31.41
CA LEU A 715 -25.05 8.66 -31.22
C LEU A 715 -25.86 9.10 -29.98
N VAL A 716 -27.19 9.13 -30.10
CA VAL A 716 -28.13 9.43 -29.03
C VAL A 716 -28.74 8.09 -28.56
N PRO A 717 -28.24 7.47 -27.51
CA PRO A 717 -28.87 6.25 -26.97
C PRO A 717 -30.14 6.61 -26.21
N VAL A 718 -31.11 5.70 -26.20
CA VAL A 718 -32.40 5.91 -25.53
C VAL A 718 -32.56 4.90 -24.39
N PRO A 719 -32.65 5.37 -23.15
CA PRO A 719 -32.40 6.72 -22.69
C PRO A 719 -30.90 7.09 -22.74
N LEU A 720 -30.59 8.36 -22.53
CA LEU A 720 -29.20 8.77 -22.36
C LEU A 720 -28.63 8.12 -21.08
N PRO A 721 -27.32 7.85 -21.03
CA PRO A 721 -26.73 7.24 -19.84
C PRO A 721 -26.95 8.06 -18.57
N ASP A 722 -27.34 7.39 -17.50
CA ASP A 722 -27.55 7.95 -16.17
C ASP A 722 -27.09 6.94 -15.09
N PRO A 723 -27.11 7.29 -13.78
CA PRO A 723 -26.69 6.37 -12.70
C PRO A 723 -27.49 5.06 -12.63
N GLY A 724 -28.70 5.01 -13.19
CA GLY A 724 -29.53 3.80 -13.24
C GLY A 724 -29.29 2.93 -14.47
N GLN A 725 -28.89 3.51 -15.59
CA GLN A 725 -28.63 2.82 -16.86
C GLN A 725 -27.57 3.53 -17.69
N ALA A 726 -26.39 2.93 -17.79
CA ALA A 726 -25.27 3.47 -18.56
C ALA A 726 -24.60 2.42 -19.46
N ASP A 727 -25.36 1.46 -19.98
CA ASP A 727 -24.85 0.39 -20.85
C ASP A 727 -24.24 0.95 -22.15
N ALA A 728 -24.69 2.11 -22.62
CA ALA A 728 -24.12 2.77 -23.81
C ALA A 728 -22.63 3.16 -23.65
N LEU A 729 -22.11 3.25 -22.40
CA LEU A 729 -20.68 3.41 -22.15
C LEU A 729 -19.91 2.15 -22.56
N HIS A 730 -20.44 0.98 -22.22
CA HIS A 730 -19.87 -0.30 -22.64
C HIS A 730 -19.96 -0.48 -24.15
N TRP A 731 -21.04 -0.05 -24.81
CA TRP A 731 -21.12 -0.06 -26.27
C TRP A 731 -20.02 0.77 -26.92
N GLN A 732 -19.66 1.91 -26.33
CA GLN A 732 -18.59 2.77 -26.83
C GLN A 732 -17.21 2.15 -26.63
N VAL A 733 -16.99 1.44 -25.52
CA VAL A 733 -15.78 0.64 -25.28
C VAL A 733 -15.65 -0.45 -26.35
N GLU A 734 -16.68 -1.24 -26.58
CA GLU A 734 -16.72 -2.31 -27.60
C GLU A 734 -16.55 -1.78 -29.04
N ALA A 735 -16.91 -0.52 -29.29
CA ALA A 735 -16.72 0.14 -30.57
C ALA A 735 -15.40 0.92 -30.67
N ASP A 736 -14.40 0.66 -29.80
CA ASP A 736 -13.10 1.34 -29.76
C ASP A 736 -13.22 2.88 -29.79
N PHE A 737 -14.20 3.43 -29.06
CA PHE A 737 -14.49 4.86 -29.04
C PHE A 737 -14.77 5.48 -30.42
N GLY A 738 -15.25 4.66 -31.37
CA GLY A 738 -15.47 5.06 -32.77
C GLY A 738 -16.61 6.05 -32.97
N PHE A 739 -17.50 6.28 -32.03
CA PHE A 739 -18.55 7.29 -32.04
C PHE A 739 -18.57 8.09 -30.72
N ARG A 740 -19.19 9.24 -30.73
CA ARG A 740 -19.42 10.10 -29.56
C ARG A 740 -20.81 9.87 -29.01
N LEU A 741 -20.99 10.05 -27.69
CA LEU A 741 -22.28 9.94 -27.02
C LEU A 741 -22.85 11.29 -26.68
N ALA A 742 -24.12 11.53 -27.03
CA ALA A 742 -24.94 12.58 -26.44
C ALA A 742 -25.24 12.20 -24.98
N GLY A 743 -24.99 13.07 -24.03
CA GLY A 743 -25.09 12.73 -22.61
C GLY A 743 -23.93 11.87 -22.12
N GLY A 744 -24.11 11.22 -20.98
CA GLY A 744 -23.08 10.35 -20.37
C GLY A 744 -23.27 10.17 -18.88
N TYR A 745 -22.51 9.24 -18.27
CA TYR A 745 -22.44 9.05 -16.83
C TYR A 745 -21.06 9.42 -16.29
N PHE A 746 -20.95 10.66 -15.79
CA PHE A 746 -19.74 11.30 -15.26
C PHE A 746 -20.16 12.46 -14.35
N ASN A 747 -19.23 13.04 -13.60
CA ASN A 747 -19.48 14.29 -12.87
C ASN A 747 -19.24 15.48 -13.79
N GLY A 748 -20.25 16.32 -13.97
CA GLY A 748 -20.20 17.52 -14.82
C GLY A 748 -20.94 18.70 -14.18
N PRO A 749 -20.73 19.93 -14.66
CA PRO A 749 -21.35 21.14 -14.14
C PRO A 749 -22.80 21.28 -14.57
N TRP A 750 -23.62 21.87 -13.68
CA TRP A 750 -25.00 22.26 -13.97
C TRP A 750 -25.31 23.69 -13.46
N GLY A 751 -26.03 24.44 -14.26
CA GLY A 751 -26.49 25.77 -13.91
C GLY A 751 -25.39 26.84 -13.89
N PRO A 752 -25.76 28.09 -13.56
CA PRO A 752 -24.83 29.22 -13.54
C PRO A 752 -23.72 29.05 -12.49
N ASP A 753 -24.05 28.41 -11.37
CA ASP A 753 -23.14 28.19 -10.27
C ASP A 753 -22.24 26.95 -10.49
N ARG A 754 -22.37 26.29 -11.65
CA ARG A 754 -21.57 25.10 -12.03
C ARG A 754 -21.54 24.01 -10.94
N ILE A 755 -22.70 23.74 -10.34
CA ILE A 755 -22.83 22.70 -9.31
C ILE A 755 -22.64 21.34 -9.98
N GLY A 756 -21.86 20.45 -9.35
CA GLY A 756 -21.62 19.11 -9.86
C GLY A 756 -22.87 18.24 -9.83
N ILE A 757 -23.16 17.59 -10.94
CA ILE A 757 -24.22 16.59 -11.08
C ILE A 757 -23.68 15.32 -11.74
N TYR A 758 -24.42 14.22 -11.62
CA TYR A 758 -24.13 12.98 -12.31
C TYR A 758 -24.69 13.00 -13.74
N GLY A 759 -23.83 13.20 -14.72
CA GLY A 759 -24.16 13.26 -16.14
C GLY A 759 -23.96 14.62 -16.77
N ALA A 760 -24.37 14.74 -18.04
CA ALA A 760 -24.40 16.00 -18.78
C ALA A 760 -25.55 16.91 -18.30
N THR A 761 -25.43 18.19 -18.54
CA THR A 761 -26.52 19.18 -18.28
C THR A 761 -27.85 18.67 -18.86
N PRO A 762 -28.90 18.48 -18.03
CA PRO A 762 -30.18 17.98 -18.47
C PRO A 762 -30.82 18.89 -19.53
N ARG A 763 -31.34 18.30 -20.59
CA ARG A 763 -32.11 18.99 -21.64
C ARG A 763 -33.55 18.45 -21.70
N HIS A 764 -34.43 19.14 -22.43
CA HIS A 764 -35.85 18.75 -22.50
C HIS A 764 -36.03 17.31 -23.00
N LEU A 765 -35.36 16.92 -24.07
CA LEU A 765 -35.45 15.59 -24.66
C LEU A 765 -34.83 14.57 -23.73
N SER A 766 -33.68 14.84 -23.10
CA SER A 766 -33.05 13.88 -22.17
C SER A 766 -33.92 13.58 -20.95
N ASN A 767 -34.57 14.61 -20.37
CA ASN A 767 -35.49 14.46 -19.26
C ASN A 767 -36.72 13.65 -19.67
N LEU A 768 -37.34 14.00 -20.84
CA LEU A 768 -38.51 13.28 -21.32
C LEU A 768 -38.24 11.80 -21.57
N LEU A 769 -37.12 11.45 -22.22
CA LEU A 769 -36.73 10.04 -22.46
C LEU A 769 -36.51 9.28 -21.15
N ARG A 770 -35.83 9.92 -20.19
CA ARG A 770 -35.60 9.34 -18.86
C ARG A 770 -36.91 9.11 -18.12
N ASP A 771 -37.76 10.14 -18.04
CA ASP A 771 -38.99 10.07 -17.23
C ASP A 771 -39.95 8.99 -17.78
N VAL A 772 -40.08 8.88 -19.12
CA VAL A 772 -40.87 7.82 -19.74
C VAL A 772 -40.23 6.45 -19.50
N ARG A 773 -38.92 6.32 -19.57
CA ARG A 773 -38.23 5.05 -19.28
C ARG A 773 -38.51 4.58 -17.83
N TYR A 774 -38.52 5.49 -16.86
CA TYR A 774 -38.74 5.19 -15.46
C TYR A 774 -40.22 5.22 -15.01
N GLY A 775 -41.16 5.21 -15.95
CA GLY A 775 -42.56 4.94 -15.64
C GLY A 775 -43.54 6.07 -15.89
N ALA A 776 -43.07 7.28 -16.25
CA ALA A 776 -43.98 8.35 -16.63
C ALA A 776 -44.74 7.99 -17.91
N GLN A 777 -45.97 8.50 -18.04
CA GLN A 777 -46.71 8.38 -19.30
C GLN A 777 -46.16 9.36 -20.34
N PRO A 778 -46.04 8.97 -21.60
CA PRO A 778 -45.70 9.91 -22.67
C PRO A 778 -46.67 11.07 -22.67
N PRO A 779 -46.19 12.32 -22.71
CA PRO A 779 -47.07 13.46 -22.82
C PRO A 779 -47.65 13.57 -24.23
N GLU A 780 -48.71 14.36 -24.43
CA GLU A 780 -49.17 14.76 -25.76
C GLU A 780 -48.07 15.58 -26.47
N ILE A 781 -47.67 15.15 -27.67
CA ILE A 781 -46.58 15.76 -28.41
C ILE A 781 -47.09 16.99 -29.16
N THR A 782 -46.84 18.17 -28.62
CA THR A 782 -47.16 19.45 -29.18
C THR A 782 -46.07 19.93 -30.18
N PRO A 783 -46.33 20.93 -31.02
CA PRO A 783 -45.29 21.56 -31.85
C PRO A 783 -44.10 22.07 -31.04
N GLN A 784 -44.33 22.53 -29.80
CA GLN A 784 -43.28 22.99 -28.90
C GLN A 784 -42.34 21.82 -28.48
N TRP A 785 -42.86 20.64 -28.18
CA TRP A 785 -42.04 19.45 -27.90
C TRP A 785 -41.19 19.08 -29.11
N ARG A 786 -41.74 19.12 -30.32
CA ARG A 786 -40.97 18.82 -31.55
C ARG A 786 -39.83 19.80 -31.75
N GLU A 787 -40.09 21.10 -31.56
CA GLU A 787 -39.05 22.13 -31.69
C GLU A 787 -37.95 21.97 -30.62
N GLN A 788 -38.29 21.68 -29.37
CA GLN A 788 -37.30 21.39 -28.32
C GLN A 788 -36.48 20.15 -28.64
N ALA A 789 -37.09 19.08 -29.12
CA ALA A 789 -36.37 17.87 -29.53
C ALA A 789 -35.41 18.16 -30.68
N ARG A 790 -35.83 18.96 -31.67
CA ARG A 790 -34.99 19.41 -32.79
C ARG A 790 -33.76 20.20 -32.28
N LEU A 791 -33.98 21.19 -31.41
CA LEU A 791 -32.91 21.99 -30.81
C LEU A 791 -31.93 21.15 -29.98
N ASP A 792 -32.42 20.15 -29.26
CA ASP A 792 -31.60 19.25 -28.46
C ASP A 792 -30.73 18.33 -29.35
N LEU A 793 -31.30 17.77 -30.44
CA LEU A 793 -30.58 16.94 -31.39
C LEU A 793 -29.53 17.73 -32.18
N GLU A 794 -29.84 18.99 -32.55
CA GLU A 794 -28.87 19.90 -33.18
C GLU A 794 -27.73 20.24 -32.22
N PHE A 795 -28.05 20.56 -30.97
CA PHE A 795 -27.04 20.81 -29.93
C PHE A 795 -26.07 19.67 -29.78
N TRP A 796 -26.57 18.41 -29.69
CA TRP A 796 -25.74 17.24 -29.59
C TRP A 796 -25.02 16.87 -30.89
N LYS A 797 -25.29 17.54 -31.99
CA LYS A 797 -24.83 17.15 -33.32
C LYS A 797 -25.19 15.68 -33.62
N ALA A 798 -26.43 15.33 -33.35
CA ALA A 798 -26.90 13.96 -33.46
C ALA A 798 -26.90 13.45 -34.90
N GLY A 799 -26.26 12.28 -35.14
CA GLY A 799 -26.35 11.56 -36.42
C GLY A 799 -27.49 10.53 -36.39
N ALA A 800 -27.66 9.86 -35.26
CA ALA A 800 -28.72 8.89 -35.09
C ALA A 800 -29.25 8.85 -33.65
N VAL A 801 -30.56 8.57 -33.50
CA VAL A 801 -31.19 8.17 -32.26
C VAL A 801 -31.35 6.65 -32.30
N VAL A 802 -30.88 5.95 -31.24
CA VAL A 802 -30.83 4.50 -31.19
C VAL A 802 -31.58 4.01 -29.96
N LEU A 803 -32.63 3.22 -30.17
CA LEU A 803 -33.42 2.57 -29.12
C LEU A 803 -33.23 1.07 -29.17
N PRO A 804 -32.52 0.46 -28.24
CA PRO A 804 -32.42 -0.98 -28.08
C PRO A 804 -33.76 -1.57 -27.58
N PHE A 805 -33.94 -2.86 -27.74
CA PHE A 805 -35.10 -3.52 -27.16
C PHE A 805 -34.94 -3.55 -25.64
N GLN A 806 -35.90 -2.99 -24.96
CA GLN A 806 -35.88 -2.79 -23.51
C GLN A 806 -37.30 -2.61 -22.96
N ASP A 807 -37.42 -2.53 -21.64
CA ASP A 807 -38.70 -2.21 -21.02
C ASP A 807 -39.24 -0.87 -21.57
N ARG A 808 -40.53 -0.85 -21.90
CA ARG A 808 -41.24 0.32 -22.45
C ARG A 808 -40.70 0.83 -23.79
N ASP A 809 -40.06 -0.06 -24.58
CA ASP A 809 -39.54 0.32 -25.89
C ASP A 809 -40.66 0.74 -26.85
N ALA A 810 -41.87 0.18 -26.72
CA ALA A 810 -43.01 0.54 -27.54
C ALA A 810 -43.47 2.00 -27.30
N GLU A 811 -43.60 2.41 -26.05
CA GLU A 811 -43.95 3.77 -25.65
C GLU A 811 -42.88 4.79 -26.11
N LEU A 812 -41.61 4.45 -25.82
CA LEU A 812 -40.47 5.25 -26.23
C LEU A 812 -40.43 5.40 -27.76
N ARG A 813 -40.60 4.30 -28.49
CA ARG A 813 -40.63 4.30 -29.96
C ARG A 813 -41.77 5.15 -30.51
N GLY A 814 -42.99 4.99 -29.98
CA GLY A 814 -44.16 5.80 -30.38
C GLY A 814 -43.91 7.27 -30.17
N MET A 815 -43.47 7.65 -28.96
CA MET A 815 -43.16 9.03 -28.58
C MET A 815 -42.06 9.65 -29.44
N ILE A 816 -40.97 8.95 -29.67
CA ILE A 816 -39.86 9.47 -30.51
C ILE A 816 -40.31 9.63 -31.97
N SER A 817 -41.11 8.67 -32.46
CA SER A 817 -41.68 8.77 -33.84
C SER A 817 -42.58 9.97 -34.01
N GLU A 818 -43.40 10.30 -33.01
CA GLU A 818 -44.21 11.51 -33.00
C GLU A 818 -43.37 12.81 -32.90
N LEU A 819 -42.37 12.83 -32.02
CA LEU A 819 -41.43 13.93 -31.88
C LEU A 819 -40.71 14.27 -33.19
N LEU A 820 -40.21 13.23 -33.87
CA LEU A 820 -39.45 13.37 -35.10
C LEU A 820 -40.30 13.39 -36.36
N GLY A 821 -41.62 13.14 -36.26
CA GLY A 821 -42.56 13.09 -37.42
C GLY A 821 -42.29 11.95 -38.40
N ARG A 822 -41.54 10.88 -37.98
CA ARG A 822 -41.17 9.77 -38.87
C ARG A 822 -40.95 8.47 -38.08
N GLN A 823 -41.12 7.36 -38.77
CA GLN A 823 -40.94 6.02 -38.19
C GLN A 823 -39.45 5.63 -38.19
N PRO A 824 -39.01 4.82 -37.22
CA PRO A 824 -37.64 4.31 -37.18
C PRO A 824 -37.43 3.18 -38.20
N GLU A 825 -36.18 3.00 -38.58
CA GLU A 825 -35.73 1.77 -39.23
C GLU A 825 -35.46 0.72 -38.17
N LYS A 826 -35.90 -0.53 -38.40
CA LYS A 826 -35.44 -1.66 -37.59
C LYS A 826 -34.14 -2.17 -38.19
N VAL A 827 -33.05 -2.02 -37.47
CA VAL A 827 -31.71 -2.48 -37.90
C VAL A 827 -31.19 -3.47 -36.86
N GLN A 828 -31.15 -4.75 -37.28
CA GLN A 828 -30.77 -5.83 -36.37
C GLN A 828 -31.63 -5.88 -35.11
N ASP A 829 -31.11 -5.56 -33.97
CA ASP A 829 -31.72 -5.60 -32.64
C ASP A 829 -32.01 -4.21 -32.03
N VAL A 830 -32.04 -3.17 -32.86
CA VAL A 830 -32.37 -1.81 -32.41
C VAL A 830 -33.34 -1.10 -33.36
N TRP A 831 -34.00 -0.06 -32.86
CA TRP A 831 -34.72 0.92 -33.65
C TRP A 831 -33.85 2.14 -33.86
N VAL A 832 -33.71 2.64 -35.09
CA VAL A 832 -32.83 3.76 -35.44
C VAL A 832 -33.60 4.83 -36.20
N TRP A 833 -33.45 6.08 -35.78
CA TRP A 833 -33.85 7.27 -36.52
C TRP A 833 -32.61 7.99 -37.00
N ARG A 834 -32.50 8.28 -38.31
CA ARG A 834 -31.47 9.18 -38.87
C ARG A 834 -31.85 10.62 -38.58
N VAL A 835 -30.98 11.37 -37.93
CA VAL A 835 -31.27 12.76 -37.48
C VAL A 835 -30.15 13.74 -37.81
N GLY A 836 -29.30 13.40 -38.79
CA GLY A 836 -28.19 14.26 -39.22
C GLY A 836 -28.62 15.62 -39.80
N PRO A 837 -27.66 16.52 -40.05
CA PRO A 837 -27.95 17.88 -40.52
C PRO A 837 -28.85 17.89 -41.75
N GLY A 838 -29.94 18.67 -41.70
CA GLY A 838 -30.94 18.78 -42.75
C GLY A 838 -32.00 17.66 -42.81
N GLN A 839 -32.00 16.79 -41.85
CA GLN A 839 -32.97 15.68 -41.71
C GLN A 839 -33.92 15.84 -40.53
N VAL A 840 -33.72 16.79 -39.67
CA VAL A 840 -34.58 17.12 -38.51
C VAL A 840 -35.40 18.35 -38.75
#